data_c9f773ac341b08905230f9f1add109d4
#
_entry.id   c9f773ac341b08905230f9f1add109d4
#
_cell.length_a   1.000
_cell.length_b   1.000
_cell.length_c   1.000
_cell.angle_alpha   90.00
_cell.angle_beta   90.00
_cell.angle_gamma   90.00
#
_symmetry.space_group_name_H-M   'P 1'
#
loop_
_entity.id
_entity.type
_entity.pdbx_description
1 polymer ?
#
loop_
_entity_poly.entity_id
_entity_poly.type
_entity_poly.pdbx_seq_one_letter_code
_entity_poly.pdbx_strand_id
1 'polypeptide(L)'
;MRKKAASRILAYVLTLCMIIGSITWPEITAKAESITKDLKPDTGWKTVTAATDEWSDYGKAEIRFSPSSDLASMKAIADAGYKTLKITYAVDTFTAASGQNAGVMPFASYGSSWSNNDKWIDLSKSGQFETVLDLSSISTTSTEKVAFGIQVANLQENSTIKFRIVSAVLSGTKSTSGGSSGESGGSGDSGSGSADLDSIGNTSSSVTASLADGDGTAKGDGYYETEITINNKSNSYIADWIVVADVNGSVTAVKDYSSWSALRGVFSDGKLYIYPNISKKSGAVNAGSSVSYSKLGYTGTANGVSITGVKVYYSSQSGAFDSFIGSLSSSSGGAGDNTGEINTDVEYNYAKLLQESLYLYDANMCGSDVSAKSEFSWRSNCHTEDAKTTYNGKTVDVSGGYHDAGDHAKFGLPQAYSATVLGLAHMEFAEAFADTATEAHYKRIMDRFVNYFERCTVLGSDGSVQAFCYQVGDGNVDHGYWGAPEKQSSRSGQATFTSDSDTCTDIVSETAAALAAYYINYKDKKALSYAEKLFTYADTKAKKNSSGPASGFYNSDSWEDDYALAAALLYKATGKSAYATKYNNVYGGRTNPNWALCWNNVAQAALLYSPNSSKKSVFVENQSGLIASKTQSGDNNFCLIDSWGSARYNTAHQMTGLMYDTIYGKNDYSSWANGQMKYILGNNAGSKCFVVGYNKYSSKYPHHRASSGYQGSVTGNAYTKQAHVLVGALVGGPAGSSTSYVDSSEDYNQNEVALDYNASLVGAAAGLYLYVKNSGTDEEKTAQKVVPKSEVSSELRTISGELGGGMTTEDDTKDPSTGSTGSTGSTGSTGSTTGSTSEKDTETPSEPPAVKVTGISFDKTYITLNVGDSDEIKATITPADAKDTSLVWSSSDKAKVSVQNGKIT
;
A
#
# COMPACT_ATOMS: atom_id res chain seq x y z
N MET A 1 61.11 -12.18 18.69
CA MET A 1 60.03 -12.86 19.48
C MET A 1 58.94 -11.94 20.06
N ARG A 2 59.23 -10.66 20.33
CA ARG A 2 58.18 -9.75 20.89
C ARG A 2 57.08 -9.32 19.91
N LYS A 3 57.27 -9.31 18.59
CA LYS A 3 56.21 -8.98 17.60
C LYS A 3 55.21 -10.12 17.32
N LYS A 4 55.57 -11.38 17.56
CA LYS A 4 54.66 -12.54 17.41
C LYS A 4 53.72 -12.74 18.60
N ALA A 5 54.10 -12.25 19.79
CA ALA A 5 53.23 -12.31 20.98
C ALA A 5 52.11 -11.26 20.94
N ALA A 6 52.41 -10.04 20.48
CA ALA A 6 51.39 -8.96 20.34
C ALA A 6 50.32 -9.28 19.30
N SER A 7 50.70 -9.95 18.19
CA SER A 7 49.73 -10.36 17.14
C SER A 7 48.78 -11.47 17.60
N ARG A 8 49.27 -12.37 18.49
CA ARG A 8 48.41 -13.43 19.04
C ARG A 8 47.46 -12.94 20.14
N ILE A 9 47.89 -11.95 20.93
CA ILE A 9 47.01 -11.31 21.95
C ILE A 9 45.92 -10.48 21.27
N LEU A 10 46.24 -9.76 20.18
CA LEU A 10 45.26 -8.98 19.41
C LEU A 10 44.26 -9.90 18.70
N ALA A 11 44.69 -11.06 18.19
CA ALA A 11 43.78 -12.05 17.59
C ALA A 11 42.86 -12.67 18.65
N TYR A 12 43.35 -12.94 19.87
CA TYR A 12 42.49 -13.45 20.95
C TYR A 12 41.51 -12.41 21.49
N VAL A 13 41.88 -11.14 21.56
CA VAL A 13 40.96 -10.05 21.95
C VAL A 13 39.89 -9.79 20.87
N LEU A 14 40.26 -9.84 19.60
CA LEU A 14 39.29 -9.72 18.49
C LEU A 14 38.35 -10.94 18.40
N THR A 15 38.84 -12.14 18.68
CA THR A 15 38.00 -13.35 18.74
C THR A 15 37.07 -13.32 19.97
N LEU A 16 37.54 -12.81 21.12
CA LEU A 16 36.71 -12.65 22.32
C LEU A 16 35.64 -11.54 22.14
N CYS A 17 35.98 -10.45 21.46
CA CYS A 17 35.00 -9.41 21.12
C CYS A 17 33.95 -9.89 20.07
N MET A 18 34.32 -10.77 19.14
CA MET A 18 33.39 -11.39 18.20
C MET A 18 32.49 -12.45 18.87
N ILE A 19 32.99 -13.13 19.91
CA ILE A 19 32.17 -14.10 20.66
C ILE A 19 31.18 -13.37 21.61
N ILE A 20 31.54 -12.19 22.12
CA ILE A 20 30.66 -11.40 22.99
C ILE A 20 29.64 -10.63 22.16
N GLY A 21 29.94 -10.30 20.86
CA GLY A 21 29.01 -9.66 19.92
C GLY A 21 28.01 -10.62 19.27
N SER A 22 28.09 -11.94 19.47
CA SER A 22 27.19 -12.95 18.91
C SER A 22 26.33 -13.66 19.97
N ILE A 23 26.25 -13.14 21.19
CA ILE A 23 25.18 -13.54 22.12
C ILE A 23 23.99 -12.69 21.81
N THR A 24 23.22 -13.10 20.82
CA THR A 24 21.83 -12.69 20.71
C THR A 24 21.10 -13.29 21.90
N TRP A 25 20.73 -12.42 22.84
CA TRP A 25 19.71 -12.77 23.80
C TRP A 25 18.46 -13.14 22.98
N PRO A 26 17.76 -14.24 23.27
CA PRO A 26 16.47 -14.45 22.65
C PRO A 26 15.61 -13.23 23.02
N GLU A 27 15.19 -12.47 22.05
CA GLU A 27 14.07 -11.56 22.22
C GLU A 27 12.90 -12.42 22.68
N ILE A 28 12.59 -12.32 23.98
CA ILE A 28 11.30 -12.77 24.48
C ILE A 28 10.31 -11.73 24.01
N THR A 29 9.94 -11.82 22.74
CA THR A 29 8.70 -11.21 22.27
C THR A 29 7.61 -12.02 22.97
N ALA A 30 6.98 -11.39 23.97
CA ALA A 30 5.76 -11.90 24.53
C ALA A 30 4.73 -11.99 23.39
N LYS A 31 4.61 -13.17 22.80
CA LYS A 31 3.62 -13.42 21.76
C LYS A 31 2.28 -13.38 22.46
N ALA A 32 1.46 -12.37 22.19
CA ALA A 32 0.10 -12.32 22.67
C ALA A 32 -0.64 -13.52 22.08
N GLU A 33 -1.02 -14.48 22.92
CA GLU A 33 -1.74 -15.67 22.51
C GLU A 33 -3.23 -15.31 22.38
N SER A 34 -3.81 -15.54 21.22
CA SER A 34 -5.24 -15.43 21.02
C SER A 34 -5.98 -16.46 21.88
N ILE A 35 -6.89 -15.99 22.70
CA ILE A 35 -7.68 -16.85 23.60
C ILE A 35 -9.15 -16.80 23.22
N THR A 36 -9.81 -17.96 23.26
CA THR A 36 -11.25 -18.07 23.08
C THR A 36 -11.87 -18.93 24.18
N LYS A 37 -13.09 -18.65 24.57
CA LYS A 37 -13.87 -19.42 25.53
C LYS A 37 -15.30 -19.58 25.04
N ASP A 38 -15.70 -20.81 24.75
CA ASP A 38 -17.09 -21.13 24.46
C ASP A 38 -17.89 -21.19 25.79
N LEU A 39 -18.88 -20.33 25.92
CA LEU A 39 -19.77 -20.25 27.10
C LEU A 39 -20.88 -21.30 27.07
N LYS A 40 -21.07 -22.00 25.94
CA LYS A 40 -22.07 -23.07 25.75
C LYS A 40 -23.50 -22.71 26.17
N PRO A 41 -24.05 -21.56 25.79
CA PRO A 41 -25.35 -21.11 26.30
C PRO A 41 -26.53 -21.66 25.47
N ASP A 42 -26.53 -22.89 24.98
CA ASP A 42 -27.70 -23.36 24.26
C ASP A 42 -28.92 -23.27 25.21
N THR A 43 -29.65 -22.18 24.99
CA THR A 43 -30.84 -21.88 25.84
C THR A 43 -32.04 -22.70 25.48
N GLY A 44 -31.96 -23.58 24.44
CA GLY A 44 -33.14 -24.17 23.84
C GLY A 44 -34.09 -23.12 23.24
N TRP A 45 -35.10 -23.55 22.52
CA TRP A 45 -36.14 -22.69 21.99
C TRP A 45 -37.01 -22.10 23.12
N LYS A 46 -37.06 -20.76 23.19
CA LYS A 46 -37.95 -20.03 24.11
C LYS A 46 -39.05 -19.30 23.32
N THR A 47 -40.25 -19.33 23.82
CA THR A 47 -41.36 -18.50 23.37
C THR A 47 -41.54 -17.39 24.40
N VAL A 48 -41.38 -16.14 24.03
CA VAL A 48 -41.50 -15.00 24.92
C VAL A 48 -42.57 -14.06 24.37
N THR A 49 -43.42 -13.53 25.23
CA THR A 49 -44.43 -12.53 24.87
C THR A 49 -43.73 -11.16 24.90
N ALA A 50 -43.91 -10.40 23.83
CA ALA A 50 -43.39 -9.06 23.71
C ALA A 50 -44.17 -8.10 24.61
N ALA A 51 -43.49 -7.39 25.51
CA ALA A 51 -44.05 -6.43 26.44
C ALA A 51 -43.49 -5.03 26.21
N THR A 52 -44.31 -4.02 26.36
CA THR A 52 -43.84 -2.62 26.40
C THR A 52 -43.31 -2.28 27.80
N ASP A 53 -42.44 -1.30 27.87
CA ASP A 53 -41.96 -0.68 29.12
C ASP A 53 -42.15 0.84 29.07
N GLU A 54 -41.81 1.53 30.15
CA GLU A 54 -41.99 3.00 30.28
C GLU A 54 -41.13 3.81 29.28
N TRP A 55 -40.22 3.16 28.56
CA TRP A 55 -39.26 3.78 27.66
C TRP A 55 -39.50 3.44 26.17
N SER A 56 -40.56 2.67 25.87
CA SER A 56 -40.79 2.20 24.49
C SER A 56 -42.29 2.01 24.19
N ASP A 57 -42.73 2.57 23.09
CA ASP A 57 -44.09 2.41 22.56
C ASP A 57 -44.33 1.05 21.88
N TYR A 58 -43.27 0.23 21.75
CA TYR A 58 -43.31 -1.06 21.04
C TYR A 58 -42.89 -2.21 21.94
N GLY A 59 -43.34 -3.40 21.64
CA GLY A 59 -42.99 -4.62 22.38
C GLY A 59 -41.54 -5.00 22.29
N LYS A 60 -40.99 -5.49 23.40
CA LYS A 60 -39.63 -6.00 23.52
C LYS A 60 -39.66 -7.42 24.09
N ALA A 61 -38.71 -8.25 23.71
CA ALA A 61 -38.49 -9.58 24.27
C ALA A 61 -37.00 -9.86 24.45
N GLU A 62 -36.61 -10.56 25.51
CA GLU A 62 -35.22 -10.86 25.87
C GLU A 62 -34.99 -12.33 26.15
N ILE A 63 -33.76 -12.78 25.79
CA ILE A 63 -33.19 -14.07 26.28
C ILE A 63 -31.85 -13.73 26.93
N ARG A 64 -31.62 -14.29 28.12
CA ARG A 64 -30.40 -14.09 28.91
C ARG A 64 -29.72 -15.42 29.20
N PHE A 65 -28.39 -15.39 29.38
CA PHE A 65 -27.59 -16.49 29.95
C PHE A 65 -26.46 -15.89 30.82
N SER A 66 -25.95 -16.68 31.76
CA SER A 66 -24.82 -16.30 32.60
C SER A 66 -23.58 -17.09 32.18
N PRO A 67 -22.39 -16.48 32.17
CA PRO A 67 -21.16 -17.24 31.99
C PRO A 67 -20.86 -18.14 33.19
N SER A 68 -19.83 -18.99 33.05
CA SER A 68 -19.33 -19.84 34.12
C SER A 68 -18.84 -19.05 35.34
N SER A 69 -18.74 -19.73 36.50
CA SER A 69 -18.42 -19.07 37.77
C SER A 69 -17.05 -18.40 37.81
N ASP A 70 -16.11 -18.85 36.99
CA ASP A 70 -14.78 -18.26 36.79
C ASP A 70 -14.82 -16.95 36.00
N LEU A 71 -15.88 -16.67 35.26
CA LEU A 71 -16.11 -15.48 34.45
C LEU A 71 -17.40 -14.75 34.88
N ALA A 72 -17.78 -14.84 36.12
CA ALA A 72 -19.08 -14.40 36.61
C ALA A 72 -19.26 -12.85 36.67
N SER A 73 -18.23 -12.06 36.42
CA SER A 73 -18.32 -10.59 36.43
C SER A 73 -17.56 -9.97 35.25
N MET A 74 -17.88 -8.71 34.91
CA MET A 74 -17.17 -7.98 33.85
C MET A 74 -15.68 -7.85 34.16
N LYS A 75 -15.33 -7.64 35.44
CA LYS A 75 -13.92 -7.60 35.88
C LYS A 75 -13.20 -8.94 35.62
N ALA A 76 -13.83 -10.05 35.99
CA ALA A 76 -13.22 -11.39 35.77
C ALA A 76 -13.01 -11.69 34.28
N ILE A 77 -13.92 -11.24 33.40
CA ILE A 77 -13.83 -11.41 31.95
C ILE A 77 -12.68 -10.56 31.40
N ALA A 78 -12.56 -9.31 31.83
CA ALA A 78 -11.50 -8.40 31.42
C ALA A 78 -10.12 -8.87 31.92
N ASP A 79 -10.01 -9.27 33.19
CA ASP A 79 -8.78 -9.80 33.80
C ASP A 79 -8.29 -11.09 33.09
N ALA A 80 -9.22 -11.88 32.55
CA ALA A 80 -8.90 -13.04 31.74
C ALA A 80 -8.44 -12.70 30.30
N GLY A 81 -8.52 -11.42 29.91
CA GLY A 81 -8.06 -10.92 28.62
C GLY A 81 -9.11 -10.98 27.50
N TYR A 82 -10.39 -11.25 27.80
CA TYR A 82 -11.45 -11.27 26.81
C TYR A 82 -11.96 -9.88 26.48
N LYS A 83 -12.09 -9.56 25.20
CA LYS A 83 -12.49 -8.23 24.69
C LYS A 83 -13.78 -8.24 23.89
N THR A 84 -14.17 -9.36 23.33
CA THR A 84 -15.40 -9.45 22.51
C THR A 84 -16.21 -10.71 22.89
N LEU A 85 -17.52 -10.63 22.73
CA LEU A 85 -18.45 -11.74 22.88
C LEU A 85 -19.26 -11.89 21.58
N LYS A 86 -19.01 -12.95 20.81
CA LYS A 86 -19.83 -13.30 19.66
C LYS A 86 -20.99 -14.17 20.09
N ILE A 87 -22.23 -13.79 19.77
CA ILE A 87 -23.45 -14.53 20.07
C ILE A 87 -24.07 -14.99 18.77
N THR A 88 -24.23 -16.31 18.60
CA THR A 88 -25.03 -16.90 17.52
C THR A 88 -26.42 -17.17 18.08
N TYR A 89 -27.46 -16.67 17.43
CA TYR A 89 -28.86 -16.84 17.83
C TYR A 89 -29.74 -17.28 16.66
N ALA A 90 -30.87 -17.89 16.95
CA ALA A 90 -31.84 -18.29 15.95
C ALA A 90 -33.24 -17.77 16.32
N VAL A 91 -33.95 -17.24 15.33
CA VAL A 91 -35.35 -16.77 15.45
C VAL A 91 -36.22 -17.64 14.55
N ASP A 92 -37.26 -18.23 15.10
CA ASP A 92 -38.22 -19.08 14.36
C ASP A 92 -39.41 -18.23 13.89
N THR A 93 -40.04 -17.52 14.83
CA THR A 93 -41.22 -16.68 14.54
C THR A 93 -41.17 -15.37 15.31
N PHE A 94 -41.65 -14.31 14.71
CA PHE A 94 -41.86 -12.99 15.34
C PHE A 94 -42.88 -12.18 14.54
N THR A 95 -43.41 -11.14 15.17
CA THR A 95 -44.29 -10.15 14.51
C THR A 95 -43.77 -8.75 14.85
N ALA A 96 -43.30 -8.01 13.84
CA ALA A 96 -42.91 -6.63 13.98
C ALA A 96 -44.16 -5.73 14.18
N ALA A 97 -43.97 -4.63 14.89
CA ALA A 97 -45.01 -3.60 15.04
C ALA A 97 -45.35 -2.97 13.68
N SER A 98 -46.59 -2.54 13.51
CA SER A 98 -47.05 -1.94 12.24
C SER A 98 -46.22 -0.73 11.82
N GLY A 99 -45.64 -0.81 10.62
CA GLY A 99 -44.77 0.27 10.09
C GLY A 99 -43.35 0.30 10.66
N GLN A 100 -42.93 -0.70 11.44
CA GLN A 100 -41.61 -0.80 12.02
C GLN A 100 -40.85 -2.03 11.47
N ASN A 101 -39.52 -1.96 11.49
CA ASN A 101 -38.67 -3.11 11.34
C ASN A 101 -38.31 -3.64 12.74
N ALA A 102 -38.42 -4.95 12.95
CA ALA A 102 -37.93 -5.55 14.18
C ALA A 102 -36.41 -5.47 14.19
N GLY A 103 -35.80 -5.23 15.37
CA GLY A 103 -34.38 -5.13 15.51
C GLY A 103 -33.85 -6.02 16.64
N VAL A 104 -32.62 -6.51 16.52
CA VAL A 104 -31.92 -7.31 17.53
C VAL A 104 -30.73 -6.55 18.06
N MET A 105 -30.51 -6.62 19.38
CA MET A 105 -29.42 -5.98 20.07
C MET A 105 -28.80 -6.93 21.08
N PRO A 106 -27.46 -7.21 21.02
CA PRO A 106 -26.75 -7.91 22.07
C PRO A 106 -26.52 -6.98 23.27
N PHE A 107 -26.54 -7.53 24.50
CA PHE A 107 -26.31 -6.75 25.71
C PHE A 107 -25.58 -7.52 26.79
N ALA A 108 -24.96 -6.74 27.72
CA ALA A 108 -24.48 -7.17 29.01
C ALA A 108 -25.26 -6.48 30.13
N SER A 109 -25.67 -7.23 31.15
CA SER A 109 -26.37 -6.72 32.32
C SER A 109 -25.59 -7.13 33.59
N TYR A 110 -25.21 -6.17 34.43
CA TYR A 110 -24.45 -6.39 35.66
C TYR A 110 -24.89 -5.38 36.76
N GLY A 111 -25.31 -5.88 37.91
CA GLY A 111 -25.92 -5.07 38.95
C GLY A 111 -27.16 -4.36 38.45
N SER A 112 -27.21 -3.06 38.63
CA SER A 112 -28.27 -2.16 38.11
C SER A 112 -27.93 -1.62 36.69
N SER A 113 -26.74 -1.95 36.15
CA SER A 113 -26.27 -1.46 34.87
C SER A 113 -26.66 -2.41 33.73
N TRP A 114 -26.90 -1.81 32.57
CA TRP A 114 -27.21 -2.49 31.34
C TRP A 114 -26.49 -1.78 30.19
N SER A 115 -25.80 -2.52 29.31
CA SER A 115 -24.96 -1.96 28.26
C SER A 115 -24.99 -2.81 26.98
N ASN A 116 -24.96 -2.18 25.83
CA ASN A 116 -25.26 -2.80 24.54
C ASN A 116 -24.48 -2.29 23.34
N ASN A 117 -23.50 -1.46 23.43
CA ASN A 117 -22.81 -0.81 22.30
C ASN A 117 -23.72 -0.05 21.29
N ASP A 118 -25.00 0.19 21.62
CA ASP A 118 -25.99 0.94 20.80
C ASP A 118 -26.15 0.47 19.33
N LYS A 119 -25.83 -0.79 19.05
CA LYS A 119 -25.90 -1.37 17.69
C LYS A 119 -27.13 -2.25 17.54
N TRP A 120 -28.05 -1.82 16.70
CA TRP A 120 -29.23 -2.58 16.29
C TRP A 120 -28.98 -3.30 14.97
N ILE A 121 -29.43 -4.53 14.87
CA ILE A 121 -29.39 -5.37 13.66
C ILE A 121 -30.82 -5.62 13.21
N ASP A 122 -31.13 -5.24 11.99
CA ASP A 122 -32.46 -5.42 11.42
C ASP A 122 -32.82 -6.92 11.32
N LEU A 123 -33.93 -7.29 11.91
CA LEU A 123 -34.50 -8.63 11.83
C LEU A 123 -35.61 -8.65 10.79
N SER A 124 -35.25 -8.96 9.55
CA SER A 124 -36.20 -8.95 8.42
C SER A 124 -36.87 -10.31 8.14
N LYS A 125 -36.34 -11.41 8.69
CA LYS A 125 -36.82 -12.78 8.48
C LYS A 125 -36.43 -13.74 9.61
N SER A 126 -37.09 -14.89 9.68
CA SER A 126 -36.66 -16.01 10.51
C SER A 126 -35.36 -16.62 10.00
N GLY A 127 -34.54 -17.16 10.90
CA GLY A 127 -33.24 -17.76 10.54
C GLY A 127 -32.27 -17.79 11.71
N GLN A 128 -31.03 -18.18 11.41
CA GLN A 128 -29.91 -18.12 12.35
C GLN A 128 -28.98 -16.97 11.96
N PHE A 129 -28.54 -16.22 12.96
CA PHE A 129 -27.77 -14.99 12.80
C PHE A 129 -26.63 -14.92 13.83
N GLU A 130 -25.68 -14.03 13.59
CA GLU A 130 -24.59 -13.74 14.53
C GLU A 130 -24.56 -12.25 14.87
N THR A 131 -24.14 -11.94 16.09
CA THR A 131 -23.89 -10.57 16.55
C THR A 131 -22.70 -10.57 17.49
N VAL A 132 -22.02 -9.41 17.59
CA VAL A 132 -20.83 -9.25 18.43
C VAL A 132 -21.07 -8.10 19.40
N LEU A 133 -20.83 -8.36 20.69
CA LEU A 133 -20.78 -7.36 21.75
C LEU A 133 -19.31 -7.06 22.05
N ASP A 134 -18.91 -5.80 21.86
CA ASP A 134 -17.59 -5.32 22.27
C ASP A 134 -17.56 -5.09 23.79
N LEU A 135 -16.82 -5.90 24.48
CA LEU A 135 -16.70 -5.84 25.94
C LEU A 135 -15.71 -4.78 26.40
N SER A 136 -14.81 -4.31 25.54
CA SER A 136 -13.84 -3.27 25.86
C SER A 136 -14.49 -1.90 26.00
N SER A 137 -15.64 -1.67 25.38
CA SER A 137 -16.45 -0.45 25.48
C SER A 137 -17.41 -0.45 26.67
N ILE A 138 -17.52 -1.57 27.39
CA ILE A 138 -18.39 -1.72 28.56
C ILE A 138 -17.54 -1.65 29.82
N SER A 139 -18.08 -1.11 30.94
CA SER A 139 -17.32 -1.00 32.19
C SER A 139 -16.75 -2.37 32.63
N THR A 140 -15.43 -2.52 32.55
CA THR A 140 -14.68 -3.75 32.86
C THR A 140 -14.28 -3.85 34.33
N THR A 141 -14.64 -2.87 35.18
CA THR A 141 -14.27 -2.86 36.60
C THR A 141 -15.33 -3.46 37.52
N SER A 142 -16.52 -3.75 37.01
CA SER A 142 -17.62 -4.27 37.83
C SER A 142 -17.35 -5.70 38.29
N THR A 143 -17.43 -5.90 39.62
CA THR A 143 -17.35 -7.21 40.28
C THR A 143 -18.71 -7.86 40.45
N GLU A 144 -19.81 -7.21 40.06
CA GLU A 144 -21.15 -7.78 40.14
C GLU A 144 -21.37 -8.84 39.08
N LYS A 145 -22.33 -9.75 39.39
CA LYS A 145 -22.64 -10.83 38.45
C LYS A 145 -23.12 -10.29 37.12
N VAL A 146 -22.54 -10.81 36.03
CA VAL A 146 -22.92 -10.46 34.67
C VAL A 146 -23.85 -11.50 34.07
N ALA A 147 -24.83 -11.05 33.29
CA ALA A 147 -25.61 -11.85 32.37
C ALA A 147 -25.53 -11.22 30.99
N PHE A 148 -25.33 -12.04 29.97
CA PHE A 148 -25.38 -11.64 28.56
C PHE A 148 -26.68 -12.07 27.93
N GLY A 149 -27.04 -11.43 26.83
CA GLY A 149 -28.24 -11.81 26.11
C GLY A 149 -28.44 -11.06 24.79
N ILE A 150 -29.58 -11.33 24.19
CA ILE A 150 -30.11 -10.58 23.08
C ILE A 150 -31.48 -10.00 23.44
N GLN A 151 -31.75 -8.78 23.05
CA GLN A 151 -33.05 -8.14 23.08
C GLN A 151 -33.55 -8.00 21.65
N VAL A 152 -34.83 -8.31 21.42
CA VAL A 152 -35.53 -8.01 20.18
C VAL A 152 -36.58 -6.94 20.48
N ALA A 153 -36.54 -5.85 19.73
CA ALA A 153 -37.42 -4.71 19.90
C ALA A 153 -38.25 -4.42 18.64
N ASN A 154 -39.11 -3.42 18.71
CA ASN A 154 -40.08 -3.05 17.69
C ASN A 154 -41.00 -4.22 17.31
N LEU A 155 -41.34 -5.04 18.28
CA LEU A 155 -42.33 -6.11 18.14
C LEU A 155 -43.74 -5.57 18.36
N GLN A 156 -44.75 -6.22 17.78
CA GLN A 156 -46.16 -5.95 18.11
C GLN A 156 -46.38 -6.31 19.58
N GLU A 157 -46.95 -5.39 20.36
CA GLU A 157 -47.26 -5.62 21.76
C GLU A 157 -48.14 -6.88 21.93
N ASN A 158 -47.86 -7.67 22.97
CA ASN A 158 -48.54 -8.92 23.29
C ASN A 158 -48.38 -10.02 22.18
N SER A 159 -47.63 -9.81 21.12
CA SER A 159 -47.22 -10.89 20.20
C SER A 159 -46.19 -11.81 20.83
N THR A 160 -46.00 -12.98 20.26
CA THR A 160 -44.95 -13.92 20.73
C THR A 160 -43.80 -13.98 19.74
N ILE A 161 -42.60 -14.02 20.28
CA ILE A 161 -41.39 -14.34 19.54
C ILE A 161 -40.84 -15.69 20.02
N LYS A 162 -40.45 -16.55 19.08
CA LYS A 162 -39.77 -17.80 19.37
C LYS A 162 -38.33 -17.75 18.88
N PHE A 163 -37.37 -17.82 19.82
CA PHE A 163 -35.97 -17.65 19.57
C PHE A 163 -35.11 -18.39 20.57
N ARG A 164 -33.79 -18.55 20.28
CA ARG A 164 -32.81 -19.16 21.18
C ARG A 164 -31.43 -18.57 20.94
N ILE A 165 -30.54 -18.67 21.93
CA ILE A 165 -29.11 -18.50 21.76
C ILE A 165 -28.52 -19.88 21.48
N VAL A 166 -27.81 -20.00 20.36
CA VAL A 166 -27.22 -21.27 19.88
C VAL A 166 -25.82 -21.43 20.46
N SER A 167 -25.00 -20.39 20.42
CA SER A 167 -23.66 -20.37 21.00
C SER A 167 -23.24 -18.97 21.41
N ALA A 168 -22.25 -18.86 22.28
CA ALA A 168 -21.63 -17.60 22.65
C ALA A 168 -20.15 -17.85 22.95
N VAL A 169 -19.28 -17.11 22.23
CA VAL A 169 -17.84 -17.29 22.31
C VAL A 169 -17.19 -15.98 22.72
N LEU A 170 -16.48 -15.99 23.84
CA LEU A 170 -15.57 -14.92 24.25
C LEU A 170 -14.27 -15.04 23.47
N SER A 171 -13.72 -13.91 23.02
CA SER A 171 -12.43 -13.84 22.35
C SER A 171 -11.59 -12.70 22.90
N GLY A 172 -10.27 -12.86 22.88
CA GLY A 172 -9.33 -11.88 23.40
C GLY A 172 -7.87 -12.32 23.26
N THR A 173 -6.97 -11.66 23.99
CA THR A 173 -5.54 -11.94 23.94
C THR A 173 -4.98 -12.04 25.35
N LYS A 174 -4.13 -13.06 25.63
CA LYS A 174 -3.44 -13.22 26.89
C LYS A 174 -1.93 -13.05 26.70
N SER A 175 -1.32 -12.22 27.53
CA SER A 175 0.14 -12.07 27.59
C SER A 175 0.71 -13.21 28.45
N THR A 176 1.58 -14.06 27.88
CA THR A 176 2.28 -15.11 28.64
C THR A 176 3.58 -14.54 29.21
N SER A 177 3.55 -14.08 30.47
CA SER A 177 4.74 -13.92 31.27
C SER A 177 4.97 -15.18 32.09
N GLY A 178 6.10 -15.87 31.85
CA GLY A 178 6.52 -17.02 32.63
C GLY A 178 6.82 -16.63 34.08
N GLY A 179 6.13 -17.25 35.01
CA GLY A 179 6.22 -16.95 36.40
C GLY A 179 7.42 -17.59 37.10
N SER A 180 7.97 -16.88 38.08
CA SER A 180 8.65 -17.46 39.23
C SER A 180 8.19 -16.72 40.49
N SER A 181 7.79 -17.49 41.46
CA SER A 181 7.23 -17.12 42.76
C SER A 181 8.22 -16.38 43.65
N GLY A 182 7.74 -15.36 44.35
CA GLY A 182 8.44 -14.72 45.47
C GLY A 182 7.57 -13.63 46.09
N GLU A 183 6.97 -13.93 47.25
CA GLU A 183 6.16 -13.01 48.02
C GLU A 183 6.94 -11.75 48.51
N SER A 184 6.35 -10.58 48.43
CA SER A 184 5.85 -9.80 49.60
C SER A 184 5.46 -8.37 49.22
N GLY A 185 4.23 -8.01 49.55
CA GLY A 185 3.71 -6.83 50.19
C GLY A 185 4.02 -5.45 49.69
N GLY A 186 2.93 -4.75 49.25
CA GLY A 186 2.90 -3.30 49.16
C GLY A 186 1.88 -2.80 48.14
N SER A 187 0.82 -2.25 48.70
CA SER A 187 -0.34 -1.64 48.04
C SER A 187 -0.01 -0.62 46.95
N GLY A 188 -0.83 -0.61 45.93
CA GLY A 188 -1.19 0.62 45.28
C GLY A 188 -1.15 0.64 43.78
N ASP A 189 -2.29 0.77 43.24
CA ASP A 189 -2.68 1.42 42.00
C ASP A 189 -2.52 0.67 40.67
N SER A 190 -3.67 0.24 40.22
CA SER A 190 -3.90 -0.39 38.88
C SER A 190 -4.22 0.69 37.85
N GLY A 191 -3.28 1.01 37.00
CA GLY A 191 -3.49 1.81 35.79
C GLY A 191 -3.45 0.91 34.54
N SER A 192 -4.40 1.10 33.68
CA SER A 192 -4.63 0.33 32.45
C SER A 192 -3.51 0.49 31.41
N GLY A 193 -3.22 -0.58 30.65
CA GLY A 193 -2.09 -0.68 29.75
C GLY A 193 -2.10 0.26 28.57
N SER A 194 -1.25 1.28 28.64
CA SER A 194 -0.67 1.93 27.47
C SER A 194 0.67 1.28 27.18
N ALA A 195 1.14 1.32 25.92
CA ALA A 195 2.51 0.96 25.59
C ALA A 195 3.43 1.68 26.59
N ASP A 196 4.29 0.91 27.27
CA ASP A 196 5.00 1.37 28.44
C ASP A 196 6.05 2.42 28.05
N LEU A 197 5.77 3.71 28.34
CA LEU A 197 6.72 4.81 28.14
C LEU A 197 8.06 4.54 28.84
N ASP A 198 8.06 3.78 29.94
CA ASP A 198 9.28 3.36 30.65
C ASP A 198 10.14 2.39 29.78
N SER A 199 9.56 1.76 28.73
CA SER A 199 10.29 0.95 27.76
C SER A 199 10.85 1.75 26.58
N ILE A 200 10.28 2.94 26.28
CA ILE A 200 10.62 3.77 25.10
C ILE A 200 11.60 4.88 25.49
N GLY A 201 11.38 5.52 26.62
CA GLY A 201 12.10 6.71 27.04
C GLY A 201 12.77 6.55 28.40
N ASN A 202 13.79 7.36 28.65
CA ASN A 202 14.46 7.46 29.94
C ASN A 202 13.78 8.48 30.83
N THR A 203 13.82 8.26 32.12
CA THR A 203 13.44 9.27 33.14
C THR A 203 14.62 9.49 34.11
N SER A 204 14.82 10.72 34.56
CA SER A 204 15.88 11.07 35.48
C SER A 204 15.52 12.31 36.27
N SER A 205 15.89 12.36 37.55
CA SER A 205 15.77 13.58 38.36
C SER A 205 16.61 14.77 37.83
N SER A 206 17.55 14.49 36.90
CA SER A 206 18.36 15.51 36.23
C SER A 206 17.65 16.09 34.96
N VAL A 207 16.54 15.50 34.54
CA VAL A 207 15.74 16.01 33.43
C VAL A 207 14.30 16.25 33.92
N THR A 208 13.90 17.50 33.93
CA THR A 208 12.60 17.93 34.47
C THR A 208 11.87 18.85 33.50
N ALA A 209 10.54 18.86 33.56
CA ALA A 209 9.72 19.88 32.93
C ALA A 209 9.16 20.84 33.97
N SER A 210 9.07 22.10 33.63
CA SER A 210 8.32 23.11 34.40
C SER A 210 7.28 23.75 33.50
N LEU A 211 6.06 23.89 34.02
CA LEU A 211 4.99 24.62 33.37
C LEU A 211 5.08 26.08 33.76
N ALA A 212 4.83 27.00 32.84
CA ALA A 212 4.61 28.40 33.17
C ALA A 212 3.30 28.44 33.96
N ASP A 213 3.29 29.26 35.05
CA ASP A 213 2.14 29.44 35.95
C ASP A 213 1.69 28.16 36.71
N GLY A 214 2.48 27.10 36.69
CA GLY A 214 2.32 25.88 37.51
C GLY A 214 1.28 24.86 37.03
N ASP A 215 0.10 25.28 36.54
CA ASP A 215 -1.03 24.42 36.25
C ASP A 215 -1.83 24.76 34.98
N GLY A 216 -1.38 25.76 34.22
CA GLY A 216 -2.09 26.30 33.05
C GLY A 216 -2.87 27.59 33.41
N THR A 217 -2.81 28.57 32.51
CA THR A 217 -3.43 29.87 32.69
C THR A 217 -4.81 29.90 32.07
N ALA A 218 -5.86 30.14 32.85
CA ALA A 218 -7.21 30.37 32.36
C ALA A 218 -7.29 31.67 31.53
N LYS A 219 -7.87 31.61 30.37
CA LYS A 219 -8.08 32.75 29.44
C LYS A 219 -9.56 33.16 29.31
N GLY A 220 -10.47 32.53 30.05
CA GLY A 220 -11.92 32.71 29.99
C GLY A 220 -12.63 31.56 29.25
N ASP A 221 -13.95 31.43 29.52
CA ASP A 221 -14.85 30.46 28.87
C ASP A 221 -14.35 28.98 28.88
N GLY A 222 -13.62 28.58 29.92
CA GLY A 222 -13.07 27.23 30.03
C GLY A 222 -11.87 26.98 29.11
N TYR A 223 -11.25 28.01 28.56
CA TYR A 223 -10.04 27.91 27.75
C TYR A 223 -8.79 28.18 28.60
N TYR A 224 -7.77 27.33 28.38
CA TYR A 224 -6.49 27.34 29.09
C TYR A 224 -5.32 27.32 28.12
N GLU A 225 -4.19 27.89 28.52
CA GLU A 225 -2.90 27.83 27.81
C GLU A 225 -1.79 27.43 28.77
N THR A 226 -0.80 26.70 28.30
CA THR A 226 0.43 26.39 29.02
C THR A 226 1.66 26.49 28.13
N GLU A 227 2.79 26.82 28.77
CA GLU A 227 4.14 26.77 28.21
C GLU A 227 4.98 25.79 29.01
N ILE A 228 5.89 25.09 28.35
CA ILE A 228 6.75 24.10 28.99
C ILE A 228 8.21 24.47 28.81
N THR A 229 8.97 24.40 29.90
CA THR A 229 10.43 24.48 29.87
C THR A 229 11.00 23.10 30.22
N ILE A 230 11.74 22.50 29.33
CA ILE A 230 12.51 21.27 29.57
C ILE A 230 13.88 21.67 30.12
N ASN A 231 14.20 21.20 31.34
CA ASN A 231 15.46 21.46 32.00
C ASN A 231 16.31 20.19 31.97
N ASN A 232 17.33 20.16 31.15
CA ASN A 232 18.29 19.04 31.03
C ASN A 232 19.56 19.35 31.83
N LYS A 233 19.60 18.97 33.11
CA LYS A 233 20.81 19.06 33.94
C LYS A 233 21.71 17.83 33.82
N SER A 234 21.40 16.89 32.94
CA SER A 234 22.21 15.71 32.71
C SER A 234 23.41 16.04 31.81
N ASN A 235 24.37 15.08 31.70
CA ASN A 235 25.51 15.19 30.80
C ASN A 235 25.23 14.64 29.40
N SER A 236 23.96 14.28 29.09
CA SER A 236 23.55 13.67 27.84
C SER A 236 22.66 14.61 27.02
N TYR A 237 22.80 14.56 25.72
CA TYR A 237 21.94 15.25 24.76
C TYR A 237 20.56 14.57 24.70
N ILE A 238 19.51 15.37 24.67
CA ILE A 238 18.14 14.95 24.45
C ILE A 238 17.77 15.32 23.01
N ALA A 239 17.34 14.37 22.19
CA ALA A 239 16.85 14.59 20.84
C ALA A 239 15.33 14.73 20.79
N ASP A 240 14.63 14.03 21.71
CA ASP A 240 13.17 13.99 21.76
C ASP A 240 12.65 13.81 23.20
N TRP A 241 11.44 14.24 23.48
CA TRP A 241 10.82 14.14 24.79
C TRP A 241 9.29 14.16 24.72
N ILE A 242 8.65 13.55 25.72
CA ILE A 242 7.22 13.65 25.98
C ILE A 242 7.00 13.92 27.49
N VAL A 243 6.15 14.88 27.79
CA VAL A 243 5.69 15.20 29.15
C VAL A 243 4.35 14.53 29.35
N VAL A 244 4.22 13.81 30.45
CA VAL A 244 2.96 13.22 30.91
C VAL A 244 2.56 13.95 32.20
N ALA A 245 1.35 14.43 32.22
CA ALA A 245 0.84 15.18 33.37
C ALA A 245 -0.55 14.65 33.78
N ASP A 246 -0.79 14.57 35.09
CA ASP A 246 -2.10 14.28 35.65
C ASP A 246 -2.97 15.54 35.56
N VAL A 247 -4.24 15.39 35.25
CA VAL A 247 -5.19 16.49 35.12
C VAL A 247 -6.32 16.33 36.13
N ASN A 248 -6.45 17.31 37.02
CA ASN A 248 -7.63 17.45 37.87
C ASN A 248 -8.68 18.30 37.14
N GLY A 249 -9.85 17.76 36.94
CA GLY A 249 -10.88 18.30 36.04
C GLY A 249 -10.91 17.56 34.72
N SER A 250 -11.81 17.91 33.81
CA SER A 250 -11.90 17.30 32.49
C SER A 250 -11.38 18.25 31.42
N VAL A 251 -10.41 17.81 30.64
CA VAL A 251 -10.03 18.43 29.36
C VAL A 251 -11.02 17.95 28.31
N THR A 252 -11.74 18.88 27.71
CA THR A 252 -12.75 18.57 26.70
C THR A 252 -12.20 18.60 25.27
N ALA A 253 -11.14 19.37 25.01
CA ALA A 253 -10.39 19.35 23.77
C ALA A 253 -8.99 19.96 23.96
N VAL A 254 -7.99 19.43 23.26
CA VAL A 254 -6.71 20.08 23.04
C VAL A 254 -6.78 20.85 21.72
N LYS A 255 -6.38 22.13 21.74
CA LYS A 255 -6.44 22.98 20.54
C LYS A 255 -5.29 22.68 19.60
N ASP A 256 -5.59 22.49 18.34
CA ASP A 256 -4.57 22.33 17.31
C ASP A 256 -4.02 23.69 16.86
N TYR A 257 -2.87 24.04 17.41
CA TYR A 257 -2.08 25.21 17.00
C TYR A 257 -0.83 24.79 16.23
N SER A 258 -0.86 23.63 15.59
CA SER A 258 0.30 23.06 14.87
C SER A 258 0.86 23.98 13.78
N SER A 259 0.04 24.88 13.25
CA SER A 259 0.47 25.86 12.25
C SER A 259 1.48 26.91 12.78
N TRP A 260 1.51 27.17 14.09
CA TRP A 260 2.40 28.19 14.69
C TRP A 260 2.98 27.82 16.06
N SER A 261 2.40 26.93 16.81
CA SER A 261 2.87 26.57 18.15
C SER A 261 4.04 25.60 18.14
N ALA A 262 4.98 25.78 19.06
CA ALA A 262 6.09 24.86 19.31
C ALA A 262 5.70 23.60 20.10
N LEU A 263 4.46 23.51 20.58
CA LEU A 263 3.91 22.38 21.34
C LEU A 263 2.74 21.73 20.63
N ARG A 264 2.63 20.42 20.83
CA ARG A 264 1.44 19.61 20.54
C ARG A 264 1.05 18.85 21.81
N GLY A 265 -0.20 18.37 21.88
CA GLY A 265 -0.66 17.57 23.00
C GLY A 265 -1.84 16.71 22.67
N VAL A 266 -2.01 15.65 23.45
CA VAL A 266 -3.15 14.75 23.43
C VAL A 266 -3.63 14.52 24.86
N PHE A 267 -4.94 14.54 25.08
CA PHE A 267 -5.54 14.13 26.35
C PHE A 267 -6.12 12.72 26.20
N SER A 268 -5.64 11.79 26.99
CA SER A 268 -6.09 10.41 27.02
C SER A 268 -5.98 9.82 28.41
N ASP A 269 -6.95 9.02 28.81
CA ASP A 269 -6.99 8.27 30.07
C ASP A 269 -6.73 9.14 31.32
N GLY A 270 -7.28 10.38 31.33
CA GLY A 270 -7.14 11.31 32.42
C GLY A 270 -5.78 12.01 32.49
N LYS A 271 -4.90 11.79 31.52
CA LYS A 271 -3.56 12.39 31.43
C LYS A 271 -3.45 13.30 30.22
N LEU A 272 -2.69 14.35 30.37
CA LEU A 272 -2.31 15.24 29.27
C LEU A 272 -0.87 14.89 28.84
N TYR A 273 -0.73 14.44 27.59
CA TYR A 273 0.53 14.15 26.95
C TYR A 273 0.96 15.37 26.12
N ILE A 274 2.14 15.92 26.37
CA ILE A 274 2.64 17.13 25.70
C ILE A 274 4.01 16.83 25.10
N TYR A 275 4.20 17.20 23.85
CA TYR A 275 5.41 16.87 23.08
C TYR A 275 5.77 18.01 22.10
N PRO A 276 7.04 18.07 21.61
CA PRO A 276 7.46 19.13 20.72
C PRO A 276 6.77 19.07 19.36
N ASN A 277 6.37 20.19 18.83
CA ASN A 277 6.02 20.34 17.42
C ASN A 277 7.31 20.57 16.62
N ILE A 278 7.92 19.48 16.15
CA ILE A 278 9.23 19.49 15.49
C ILE A 278 9.24 20.33 14.21
N SER A 279 8.08 20.54 13.56
CA SER A 279 7.97 21.41 12.38
C SER A 279 8.13 22.90 12.72
N LYS A 280 8.00 23.29 14.00
CA LYS A 280 8.10 24.69 14.47
C LYS A 280 9.32 24.92 15.35
N LYS A 281 9.69 23.94 16.16
CA LYS A 281 10.85 24.00 17.04
C LYS A 281 11.37 22.60 17.32
N SER A 282 12.68 22.40 17.15
CA SER A 282 13.33 21.12 17.48
C SER A 282 13.05 20.73 18.94
N GLY A 283 12.80 19.43 19.18
CA GLY A 283 12.73 18.83 20.53
C GLY A 283 14.09 18.77 21.24
N ALA A 284 15.17 19.12 20.56
CA ALA A 284 16.51 18.98 21.06
C ALA A 284 16.81 19.88 22.27
N VAL A 285 17.37 19.29 23.33
CA VAL A 285 17.86 19.99 24.52
C VAL A 285 19.27 19.52 24.86
N ASN A 286 20.25 20.42 24.72
CA ASN A 286 21.65 20.10 24.99
C ASN A 286 21.89 19.76 26.46
N ALA A 287 22.94 18.98 26.74
CA ALA A 287 23.40 18.72 28.11
C ALA A 287 23.65 20.03 28.88
N GLY A 288 23.18 20.10 30.10
CA GLY A 288 23.30 21.27 30.96
C GLY A 288 22.45 22.47 30.58
N SER A 289 21.51 22.33 29.62
CA SER A 289 20.70 23.45 29.07
C SER A 289 19.22 23.33 29.43
N SER A 290 18.50 24.45 29.26
CA SER A 290 17.05 24.50 29.36
C SER A 290 16.46 25.13 28.08
N VAL A 291 15.34 24.61 27.60
CA VAL A 291 14.63 25.11 26.41
C VAL A 291 13.14 25.24 26.72
N SER A 292 12.59 26.44 26.49
CA SER A 292 11.15 26.70 26.68
C SER A 292 10.41 26.56 25.35
N TYR A 293 9.21 25.98 25.40
CA TYR A 293 8.30 25.75 24.31
C TYR A 293 6.93 26.36 24.61
N SER A 294 6.35 27.08 23.70
CA SER A 294 5.03 27.71 23.78
C SER A 294 4.26 27.45 22.50
N LYS A 295 3.00 27.37 22.47
CA LYS A 295 1.99 27.29 23.51
C LYS A 295 1.16 26.04 23.28
N LEU A 296 0.63 25.42 24.32
CA LEU A 296 -0.42 24.44 24.23
C LEU A 296 -1.73 25.08 24.71
N GLY A 297 -2.78 25.04 23.88
CA GLY A 297 -4.12 25.46 24.24
C GLY A 297 -5.03 24.26 24.45
N TYR A 298 -5.91 24.31 25.43
CA TYR A 298 -6.91 23.28 25.68
C TYR A 298 -8.17 23.88 26.33
N THR A 299 -9.30 23.21 26.15
CA THR A 299 -10.56 23.55 26.79
C THR A 299 -10.89 22.53 27.87
N GLY A 300 -11.52 22.98 28.94
CA GLY A 300 -11.86 22.16 30.08
C GLY A 300 -13.22 22.52 30.71
N THR A 301 -13.55 21.83 31.81
CA THR A 301 -14.80 22.04 32.52
C THR A 301 -14.86 23.42 33.19
N ALA A 302 -16.08 23.93 33.41
CA ALA A 302 -16.32 25.24 33.99
C ALA A 302 -15.73 25.43 35.42
N ASN A 303 -15.43 24.35 36.12
CA ASN A 303 -14.86 24.36 37.48
C ASN A 303 -13.32 24.44 37.52
N GLY A 304 -12.68 24.62 36.38
CA GLY A 304 -11.24 24.72 36.26
C GLY A 304 -10.55 23.37 35.93
N VAL A 305 -9.37 23.49 35.36
CA VAL A 305 -8.46 22.38 35.08
C VAL A 305 -7.14 22.69 35.75
N SER A 306 -6.61 21.79 36.58
CA SER A 306 -5.25 21.89 37.08
C SER A 306 -4.40 20.74 36.64
N ILE A 307 -3.13 21.04 36.30
CA ILE A 307 -2.14 20.07 35.82
C ILE A 307 -1.16 19.77 36.97
N THR A 308 -1.01 18.50 37.32
CA THR A 308 -0.15 18.00 38.40
C THR A 308 0.66 16.80 37.95
N GLY A 309 1.52 16.26 38.79
CA GLY A 309 2.21 14.98 38.53
C GLY A 309 3.08 14.96 37.28
N VAL A 310 3.66 16.09 36.89
CA VAL A 310 4.42 16.23 35.63
C VAL A 310 5.65 15.33 35.61
N LYS A 311 5.69 14.39 34.66
CA LYS A 311 6.80 13.48 34.43
C LYS A 311 7.32 13.67 33.00
N VAL A 312 8.65 13.66 32.83
CA VAL A 312 9.29 13.79 31.52
C VAL A 312 9.92 12.47 31.14
N TYR A 313 9.58 11.96 29.98
CA TYR A 313 10.31 10.91 29.29
C TYR A 313 11.13 11.53 28.16
N TYR A 314 12.37 11.09 27.99
CA TYR A 314 13.28 11.64 26.98
C TYR A 314 14.13 10.56 26.32
N SER A 315 14.59 10.85 25.10
CA SER A 315 15.44 9.97 24.30
C SER A 315 16.56 10.75 23.64
N SER A 316 17.69 10.09 23.41
CA SER A 316 18.77 10.58 22.54
C SER A 316 18.51 10.34 21.05
N GLN A 317 17.39 9.70 20.70
CA GLN A 317 16.94 9.44 19.33
C GLN A 317 15.74 10.35 19.02
N SER A 318 15.77 10.99 17.85
CA SER A 318 14.64 11.79 17.34
C SER A 318 13.51 10.87 16.90
N GLY A 319 12.25 11.27 17.17
CA GLY A 319 11.07 10.48 16.84
C GLY A 319 10.86 9.24 17.71
N ALA A 320 11.54 9.17 18.85
CA ALA A 320 11.45 8.01 19.75
C ALA A 320 10.03 7.76 20.28
N PHE A 321 9.22 8.80 20.38
CA PHE A 321 7.85 8.74 20.93
C PHE A 321 6.76 8.75 19.86
N ASP A 322 7.08 8.81 18.57
CA ASP A 322 6.10 8.96 17.48
C ASP A 322 5.06 7.84 17.45
N SER A 323 5.50 6.59 17.60
CA SER A 323 4.59 5.44 17.64
C SER A 323 3.67 5.46 18.85
N PHE A 324 4.20 5.87 20.02
CA PHE A 324 3.41 6.00 21.24
C PHE A 324 2.38 7.15 21.11
N ILE A 325 2.81 8.31 20.61
CA ILE A 325 1.93 9.46 20.34
C ILE A 325 0.82 9.09 19.36
N GLY A 326 1.16 8.33 18.30
CA GLY A 326 0.18 7.78 17.35
C GLY A 326 -0.87 6.90 18.02
N SER A 327 -0.46 6.07 18.97
CA SER A 327 -1.39 5.23 19.74
C SER A 327 -2.33 6.01 20.68
N LEU A 328 -1.85 7.14 21.24
CA LEU A 328 -2.68 8.02 22.09
C LEU A 328 -3.77 8.71 21.27
N SER A 329 -3.46 9.09 20.06
CA SER A 329 -4.41 9.78 19.16
C SER A 329 -5.56 8.84 18.73
N SER A 330 -5.35 7.54 18.79
CA SER A 330 -6.38 6.52 18.51
C SER A 330 -7.27 6.19 19.72
N SER A 331 -6.87 6.59 20.95
CA SER A 331 -7.60 6.31 22.20
C SER A 331 -8.35 7.49 22.83
N SER A 332 -8.15 8.72 22.34
CA SER A 332 -8.80 9.91 22.90
C SER A 332 -10.13 10.22 22.20
N GLY A 333 -11.22 9.63 22.70
CA GLY A 333 -12.57 10.13 22.48
C GLY A 333 -12.81 11.42 23.27
N GLY A 334 -12.71 12.59 22.63
CA GLY A 334 -12.96 13.89 23.25
C GLY A 334 -13.31 14.94 22.21
N ALA A 335 -14.59 15.05 21.90
CA ALA A 335 -15.38 16.15 21.31
C ALA A 335 -14.63 17.13 20.40
N GLY A 336 -14.67 16.83 19.14
CA GLY A 336 -14.36 17.65 18.00
C GLY A 336 -14.50 16.78 16.78
N ASP A 337 -15.68 16.29 16.59
CA ASP A 337 -16.27 15.66 15.42
C ASP A 337 -15.35 15.61 14.18
N ASN A 338 -14.74 14.45 13.99
CA ASN A 338 -14.36 13.80 12.75
C ASN A 338 -13.36 12.66 13.02
N THR A 339 -13.70 11.74 13.93
CA THR A 339 -13.26 10.36 13.77
C THR A 339 -14.09 9.83 12.62
N GLY A 340 -13.55 9.93 11.40
CA GLY A 340 -14.09 9.12 10.34
C GLY A 340 -14.12 7.69 10.86
N GLU A 341 -15.30 7.17 11.17
CA GLU A 341 -15.50 5.74 11.38
C GLU A 341 -14.71 5.05 10.27
N ILE A 342 -13.86 4.10 10.64
CA ILE A 342 -13.31 3.18 9.64
C ILE A 342 -14.56 2.65 8.96
N ASN A 343 -14.77 3.04 7.70
CA ASN A 343 -15.93 2.57 6.97
C ASN A 343 -15.75 1.05 6.83
N THR A 344 -16.35 0.29 7.75
CA THR A 344 -16.23 -1.16 7.84
C THR A 344 -16.78 -1.86 6.60
N ASP A 345 -17.49 -1.12 5.75
CA ASP A 345 -18.00 -1.58 4.46
C ASP A 345 -16.98 -1.41 3.32
N VAL A 346 -15.82 -0.82 3.57
CA VAL A 346 -14.76 -0.68 2.57
C VAL A 346 -13.86 -1.91 2.60
N GLU A 347 -13.73 -2.54 1.45
CA GLU A 347 -12.78 -3.63 1.25
C GLU A 347 -11.36 -3.08 1.16
N TYR A 348 -10.41 -3.63 1.94
CA TYR A 348 -8.98 -3.30 1.89
C TYR A 348 -8.19 -4.52 1.40
N ASN A 349 -8.46 -4.96 0.18
CA ASN A 349 -7.83 -6.09 -0.47
C ASN A 349 -6.73 -5.60 -1.44
N TYR A 350 -5.49 -5.54 -0.98
CA TYR A 350 -4.35 -5.08 -1.79
C TYR A 350 -3.95 -6.08 -2.89
N ALA A 351 -4.27 -7.37 -2.73
CA ALA A 351 -4.11 -8.34 -3.80
C ALA A 351 -5.02 -8.00 -5.00
N LYS A 352 -6.30 -7.73 -4.74
CA LYS A 352 -7.26 -7.23 -5.75
C LYS A 352 -6.83 -5.89 -6.33
N LEU A 353 -6.38 -4.96 -5.46
CA LEU A 353 -5.93 -3.64 -5.91
C LEU A 353 -4.74 -3.75 -6.87
N LEU A 354 -3.77 -4.61 -6.57
CA LEU A 354 -2.63 -4.87 -7.45
C LEU A 354 -3.10 -5.47 -8.78
N GLN A 355 -4.02 -6.45 -8.74
CA GLN A 355 -4.59 -7.04 -9.95
C GLN A 355 -5.31 -6.00 -10.82
N GLU A 356 -6.17 -5.17 -10.20
CA GLU A 356 -6.99 -4.20 -10.93
C GLU A 356 -6.16 -3.02 -11.46
N SER A 357 -5.16 -2.55 -10.72
CA SER A 357 -4.35 -1.39 -11.10
C SER A 357 -3.57 -1.58 -12.41
N LEU A 358 -3.39 -2.81 -12.87
CA LEU A 358 -2.74 -3.12 -14.14
C LEU A 358 -3.63 -2.87 -15.38
N TYR A 359 -4.96 -2.86 -15.23
CA TYR A 359 -5.86 -2.77 -16.39
C TYR A 359 -5.87 -1.42 -17.09
N LEU A 360 -5.46 -0.32 -16.43
CA LEU A 360 -5.32 0.96 -17.13
C LEU A 360 -4.37 0.84 -18.34
N TYR A 361 -3.30 0.07 -18.20
CA TYR A 361 -2.36 -0.15 -19.31
C TYR A 361 -3.00 -0.86 -20.48
N ASP A 362 -3.94 -1.80 -20.23
CA ASP A 362 -4.71 -2.44 -21.30
C ASP A 362 -5.65 -1.47 -22.01
N ALA A 363 -6.25 -0.54 -21.25
CA ALA A 363 -7.10 0.51 -21.81
C ALA A 363 -6.31 1.50 -22.66
N ASN A 364 -5.05 1.76 -22.31
CA ASN A 364 -4.20 2.75 -22.99
C ASN A 364 -3.28 2.13 -24.06
N MET A 365 -3.39 0.87 -24.36
CA MET A 365 -2.62 0.23 -25.45
C MET A 365 -2.82 0.95 -26.78
N CYS A 366 -1.72 1.14 -27.54
CA CYS A 366 -1.70 1.71 -28.87
C CYS A 366 -1.08 0.72 -29.86
N GLY A 367 -1.55 0.67 -31.11
CA GLY A 367 -0.94 -0.11 -32.20
C GLY A 367 -1.87 -1.12 -32.87
N SER A 368 -1.26 -2.01 -33.67
CA SER A 368 -1.96 -2.98 -34.53
C SER A 368 -2.36 -4.27 -33.83
N ASP A 369 -1.96 -4.46 -32.58
CA ASP A 369 -2.17 -5.69 -31.80
C ASP A 369 -3.14 -5.51 -30.61
N VAL A 370 -3.73 -4.33 -30.46
CA VAL A 370 -4.62 -4.01 -29.33
C VAL A 370 -5.84 -4.94 -29.29
N SER A 371 -6.46 -5.21 -30.46
CA SER A 371 -7.60 -6.14 -30.56
C SER A 371 -7.30 -7.55 -30.03
N ALA A 372 -6.04 -7.97 -30.12
CA ALA A 372 -5.63 -9.29 -29.69
C ALA A 372 -5.13 -9.33 -28.25
N LYS A 373 -4.51 -8.24 -27.77
CA LYS A 373 -3.73 -8.24 -26.52
C LYS A 373 -4.36 -7.46 -25.36
N SER A 374 -5.21 -6.43 -25.62
CA SER A 374 -5.89 -5.71 -24.56
C SER A 374 -6.89 -6.62 -23.84
N GLU A 375 -6.92 -6.53 -22.53
CA GLU A 375 -7.89 -7.26 -21.71
C GLU A 375 -9.32 -6.72 -21.85
N PHE A 376 -9.49 -5.46 -22.27
CA PHE A 376 -10.81 -4.87 -22.51
C PHE A 376 -11.39 -5.26 -23.88
N SER A 377 -12.62 -5.76 -23.89
CA SER A 377 -13.33 -6.16 -25.11
C SER A 377 -13.69 -4.97 -26.02
N TRP A 378 -13.81 -3.77 -25.45
CA TRP A 378 -14.14 -2.54 -26.15
C TRP A 378 -12.94 -1.85 -26.82
N ARG A 379 -11.70 -2.32 -26.57
CA ARG A 379 -10.50 -1.82 -27.22
C ARG A 379 -10.20 -2.58 -28.50
N SER A 380 -9.73 -1.84 -29.51
CA SER A 380 -9.28 -2.40 -30.79
C SER A 380 -8.05 -1.66 -31.35
N ASN A 381 -7.55 -2.11 -32.51
CA ASN A 381 -6.34 -1.55 -33.12
C ASN A 381 -6.50 -0.06 -33.44
N CYS A 382 -5.48 0.73 -33.16
CA CYS A 382 -5.48 2.18 -33.38
C CYS A 382 -4.09 2.66 -33.82
N HIS A 383 -4.04 3.82 -34.49
CA HIS A 383 -2.80 4.54 -34.86
C HIS A 383 -1.74 3.64 -35.51
N THR A 384 -2.16 2.76 -36.41
CA THR A 384 -1.28 1.83 -37.13
C THR A 384 -0.32 2.51 -38.10
N GLU A 385 -0.61 3.75 -38.44
CA GLU A 385 0.23 4.63 -39.28
C GLU A 385 1.56 5.00 -38.61
N ASP A 386 1.67 4.93 -37.32
CA ASP A 386 2.91 5.16 -36.56
C ASP A 386 4.07 4.26 -37.01
N ALA A 387 3.76 3.07 -37.56
CA ALA A 387 4.74 2.15 -38.13
C ALA A 387 5.42 2.70 -39.42
N LYS A 388 4.86 3.78 -40.03
CA LYS A 388 5.36 4.39 -41.26
C LYS A 388 5.97 5.75 -41.05
N THR A 389 6.32 6.10 -39.82
CA THR A 389 7.02 7.34 -39.47
C THR A 389 8.35 7.44 -40.20
N THR A 390 8.84 8.64 -40.46
CA THR A 390 10.11 8.85 -41.14
C THR A 390 11.06 9.71 -40.29
N TYR A 391 12.32 9.34 -40.28
CA TYR A 391 13.42 10.11 -39.74
C TYR A 391 14.57 10.19 -40.75
N ASN A 392 14.97 11.40 -41.16
CA ASN A 392 15.99 11.62 -42.16
C ASN A 392 15.77 10.79 -43.44
N GLY A 393 14.52 10.73 -43.92
CA GLY A 393 14.13 10.00 -45.14
C GLY A 393 14.10 8.48 -45.05
N LYS A 394 14.32 7.93 -43.84
CA LYS A 394 14.18 6.48 -43.59
C LYS A 394 12.92 6.21 -42.77
N THR A 395 12.23 5.11 -43.08
CA THR A 395 11.11 4.66 -42.29
C THR A 395 11.59 4.20 -40.93
N VAL A 396 10.93 4.67 -39.87
CA VAL A 396 11.13 4.28 -38.47
C VAL A 396 9.77 3.83 -37.92
N ASP A 397 9.71 2.64 -37.38
CA ASP A 397 8.50 2.13 -36.73
C ASP A 397 8.44 2.62 -35.28
N VAL A 398 7.52 3.55 -34.98
CA VAL A 398 7.24 4.05 -33.64
C VAL A 398 5.83 3.66 -33.17
N SER A 399 5.30 2.56 -33.76
CA SER A 399 4.01 1.99 -33.35
C SER A 399 4.09 1.29 -31.98
N GLY A 400 2.95 0.97 -31.40
CA GLY A 400 2.88 0.34 -30.09
C GLY A 400 3.04 1.34 -28.94
N GLY A 401 3.47 0.87 -27.77
CA GLY A 401 3.50 1.66 -26.54
C GLY A 401 2.08 1.94 -26.02
N TYR A 402 1.95 3.05 -25.33
CA TYR A 402 0.72 3.43 -24.64
C TYR A 402 0.34 4.87 -24.94
N HIS A 403 -0.97 5.14 -25.02
CA HIS A 403 -1.50 6.49 -24.86
C HIS A 403 -1.19 6.98 -23.44
N ASP A 404 -1.03 8.28 -23.28
CA ASP A 404 -0.51 8.86 -22.06
C ASP A 404 -1.49 8.82 -20.88
N ALA A 405 -2.59 9.54 -21.01
CA ALA A 405 -3.57 9.73 -19.95
C ALA A 405 -4.99 9.39 -20.48
N GLY A 406 -5.93 10.31 -20.34
CA GLY A 406 -7.22 10.20 -20.99
C GLY A 406 -7.20 10.55 -22.48
N ASP A 407 -6.12 11.07 -23.01
CA ASP A 407 -5.84 11.40 -24.41
C ASP A 407 -5.20 10.24 -25.19
N HIS A 408 -4.77 10.52 -26.44
CA HIS A 408 -4.18 9.47 -27.30
C HIS A 408 -2.77 9.82 -27.82
N ALA A 409 -2.19 10.93 -27.37
CA ALA A 409 -0.80 11.24 -27.64
C ALA A 409 0.13 10.26 -26.89
N LYS A 410 1.35 10.08 -27.36
CA LYS A 410 2.39 9.29 -26.71
C LYS A 410 3.53 10.24 -26.31
N PHE A 411 3.58 10.62 -25.03
CA PHE A 411 4.63 11.46 -24.46
C PHE A 411 5.72 10.59 -23.83
N GLY A 412 6.97 10.84 -24.19
CA GLY A 412 8.11 10.03 -23.80
C GLY A 412 8.42 10.10 -22.30
N LEU A 413 8.31 11.29 -21.69
CA LEU A 413 8.64 11.46 -20.26
C LEU A 413 7.73 10.64 -19.36
N PRO A 414 6.38 10.77 -19.38
CA PRO A 414 5.51 9.96 -18.52
C PRO A 414 5.53 8.47 -18.86
N GLN A 415 5.82 8.08 -20.12
CA GLN A 415 6.02 6.66 -20.46
C GLN A 415 7.31 6.10 -19.84
N ALA A 416 8.42 6.84 -19.93
CA ALA A 416 9.70 6.43 -19.34
C ALA A 416 9.58 6.34 -17.81
N TYR A 417 8.95 7.34 -17.18
CA TYR A 417 8.65 7.36 -15.76
C TYR A 417 7.81 6.15 -15.33
N SER A 418 6.69 5.89 -16.03
CA SER A 418 5.79 4.78 -15.69
C SER A 418 6.50 3.44 -15.76
N ALA A 419 7.27 3.21 -16.83
CA ALA A 419 8.05 1.98 -16.98
C ALA A 419 9.16 1.86 -15.92
N THR A 420 9.81 2.97 -15.55
CA THR A 420 10.81 3.02 -14.49
C THR A 420 10.17 2.64 -13.15
N VAL A 421 9.10 3.31 -12.77
CA VAL A 421 8.40 3.10 -11.48
C VAL A 421 7.86 1.67 -11.37
N LEU A 422 7.21 1.16 -12.42
CA LEU A 422 6.80 -0.25 -12.48
C LEU A 422 8.00 -1.20 -12.33
N GLY A 423 9.12 -0.89 -13.01
CA GLY A 423 10.35 -1.66 -12.90
C GLY A 423 10.91 -1.67 -11.47
N LEU A 424 10.91 -0.53 -10.79
CA LEU A 424 11.32 -0.42 -9.39
C LEU A 424 10.37 -1.17 -8.46
N ALA A 425 9.06 -1.09 -8.69
CA ALA A 425 8.08 -1.81 -7.91
C ALA A 425 8.31 -3.33 -7.95
N HIS A 426 8.52 -3.90 -9.14
CA HIS A 426 8.81 -5.33 -9.27
C HIS A 426 10.18 -5.70 -8.68
N MET A 427 11.16 -4.82 -8.78
CA MET A 427 12.51 -5.06 -8.25
C MET A 427 12.49 -5.25 -6.72
N GLU A 428 11.61 -4.56 -6.01
CA GLU A 428 11.54 -4.63 -4.55
C GLU A 428 10.38 -5.52 -4.05
N PHE A 429 9.32 -5.71 -4.86
CA PHE A 429 8.09 -6.40 -4.44
C PHE A 429 7.72 -7.58 -5.36
N ALA A 430 8.68 -8.24 -6.02
CA ALA A 430 8.43 -9.35 -6.97
C ALA A 430 7.54 -10.47 -6.38
N GLU A 431 7.69 -10.76 -5.08
CA GLU A 431 6.88 -11.76 -4.39
C GLU A 431 5.37 -11.41 -4.44
N ALA A 432 5.01 -10.13 -4.35
CA ALA A 432 3.61 -9.71 -4.45
C ALA A 432 3.00 -10.05 -5.81
N PHE A 433 3.75 -9.83 -6.90
CA PHE A 433 3.28 -10.14 -8.25
C PHE A 433 3.10 -11.65 -8.47
N ALA A 434 3.98 -12.46 -7.89
CA ALA A 434 3.87 -13.92 -7.93
C ALA A 434 2.65 -14.42 -7.13
N ASP A 435 2.50 -13.95 -5.90
CA ASP A 435 1.44 -14.37 -4.99
C ASP A 435 0.04 -13.99 -5.48
N THR A 436 -0.08 -12.85 -6.15
CA THR A 436 -1.37 -12.32 -6.63
C THR A 436 -1.70 -12.77 -8.06
N ALA A 437 -0.90 -13.67 -8.64
CA ALA A 437 -1.03 -14.16 -10.01
C ALA A 437 -1.00 -13.03 -11.08
N THR A 438 -0.32 -11.92 -10.79
CA THR A 438 -0.21 -10.77 -11.70
C THR A 438 1.07 -10.72 -12.52
N GLU A 439 2.02 -11.61 -12.25
CA GLU A 439 3.35 -11.61 -12.90
C GLU A 439 3.25 -11.62 -14.44
N ALA A 440 2.43 -12.48 -15.00
CA ALA A 440 2.28 -12.58 -16.46
C ALA A 440 1.66 -11.31 -17.07
N HIS A 441 0.66 -10.72 -16.40
CA HIS A 441 0.02 -9.47 -16.83
C HIS A 441 1.01 -8.30 -16.75
N TYR A 442 1.67 -8.16 -15.61
CA TYR A 442 2.70 -7.15 -15.41
C TYR A 442 3.84 -7.27 -16.45
N LYS A 443 4.34 -8.50 -16.67
CA LYS A 443 5.41 -8.71 -17.64
C LYS A 443 5.00 -8.29 -19.06
N ARG A 444 3.79 -8.62 -19.48
CA ARG A 444 3.23 -8.22 -20.79
C ARG A 444 3.17 -6.70 -20.95
N ILE A 445 2.83 -5.98 -19.86
CA ILE A 445 2.85 -4.51 -19.83
C ILE A 445 4.28 -4.00 -20.01
N MET A 446 5.22 -4.54 -19.27
CA MET A 446 6.63 -4.13 -19.34
C MET A 446 7.27 -4.46 -20.69
N ASP A 447 6.97 -5.64 -21.27
CA ASP A 447 7.45 -6.04 -22.58
C ASP A 447 6.99 -5.03 -23.66
N ARG A 448 5.76 -4.50 -23.52
CA ARG A 448 5.23 -3.49 -24.45
C ARG A 448 5.98 -2.16 -24.35
N PHE A 449 6.28 -1.68 -23.14
CA PHE A 449 7.12 -0.51 -22.93
C PHE A 449 8.52 -0.70 -23.54
N VAL A 450 9.18 -1.81 -23.20
CA VAL A 450 10.55 -2.12 -23.67
C VAL A 450 10.59 -2.20 -25.20
N ASN A 451 9.68 -2.93 -25.83
CA ASN A 451 9.58 -3.03 -27.28
C ASN A 451 9.33 -1.68 -27.95
N TYR A 452 8.55 -0.81 -27.33
CA TYR A 452 8.31 0.55 -27.82
C TYR A 452 9.58 1.41 -27.74
N PHE A 453 10.27 1.41 -26.60
CA PHE A 453 11.51 2.18 -26.43
C PHE A 453 12.61 1.73 -27.39
N GLU A 454 12.73 0.43 -27.63
CA GLU A 454 13.67 -0.10 -28.60
C GLU A 454 13.35 0.38 -30.03
N ARG A 455 12.08 0.39 -30.43
CA ARG A 455 11.64 0.93 -31.73
C ARG A 455 11.85 2.44 -31.85
N CYS A 456 11.63 3.19 -30.78
CA CYS A 456 11.86 4.64 -30.74
C CYS A 456 13.36 4.98 -30.82
N THR A 457 14.28 4.03 -30.59
CA THR A 457 15.72 4.23 -30.62
C THR A 457 16.28 4.05 -32.02
N VAL A 458 16.63 5.11 -32.71
CA VAL A 458 17.24 5.07 -34.04
C VAL A 458 18.74 4.83 -33.91
N LEU A 459 19.17 3.66 -34.39
CA LEU A 459 20.58 3.27 -34.38
C LEU A 459 21.28 3.61 -35.72
N GLY A 460 22.52 4.07 -35.64
CA GLY A 460 23.43 4.18 -36.75
C GLY A 460 24.01 2.82 -37.19
N SER A 461 24.73 2.82 -38.30
CA SER A 461 25.39 1.61 -38.82
C SER A 461 26.47 1.07 -37.88
N ASP A 462 27.03 1.89 -37.02
CA ASP A 462 27.99 1.57 -35.97
C ASP A 462 27.31 1.09 -34.67
N GLY A 463 25.97 1.05 -34.65
CA GLY A 463 25.19 0.67 -33.48
C GLY A 463 25.05 1.76 -32.40
N SER A 464 25.58 2.97 -32.64
CA SER A 464 25.35 4.14 -31.76
C SER A 464 23.94 4.71 -31.93
N VAL A 465 23.40 5.36 -30.88
CA VAL A 465 22.11 6.07 -30.96
C VAL A 465 22.31 7.35 -31.77
N GLN A 466 21.54 7.50 -32.84
CA GLN A 466 21.50 8.71 -33.67
C GLN A 466 20.40 9.67 -33.20
N ALA A 467 19.25 9.14 -32.82
CA ALA A 467 18.12 9.88 -32.28
C ALA A 467 17.22 8.96 -31.46
N PHE A 468 16.37 9.57 -30.64
CA PHE A 468 15.29 8.89 -29.91
C PHE A 468 13.98 9.61 -30.21
N CYS A 469 12.94 8.85 -30.57
CA CYS A 469 11.59 9.38 -30.73
C CYS A 469 10.96 9.56 -29.35
N TYR A 470 10.75 10.80 -28.92
CA TYR A 470 10.25 11.11 -27.57
C TYR A 470 8.80 11.57 -27.54
N GLN A 471 8.16 11.77 -28.69
CA GLN A 471 6.73 12.09 -28.76
C GLN A 471 6.14 11.61 -30.07
N VAL A 472 4.92 11.08 -30.05
CA VAL A 472 4.11 10.75 -31.24
C VAL A 472 2.71 11.32 -31.06
N GLY A 473 2.27 12.13 -32.02
CA GLY A 473 1.05 12.92 -31.99
C GLY A 473 1.29 14.34 -31.45
N ASP A 474 0.43 15.27 -31.87
CA ASP A 474 0.40 16.64 -31.36
C ASP A 474 -0.66 16.74 -30.27
N GLY A 475 -0.25 17.09 -29.05
CA GLY A 475 -1.14 17.14 -27.89
C GLY A 475 -2.31 18.13 -28.08
N ASN A 476 -2.08 19.29 -28.73
CA ASN A 476 -3.15 20.26 -28.92
C ASN A 476 -4.20 19.77 -29.94
N VAL A 477 -3.76 19.09 -31.00
CA VAL A 477 -4.68 18.47 -31.98
C VAL A 477 -5.42 17.30 -31.34
N ASP A 478 -4.71 16.47 -30.59
CA ASP A 478 -5.28 15.30 -29.92
C ASP A 478 -6.34 15.69 -28.88
N HIS A 479 -6.06 16.69 -28.06
CA HIS A 479 -7.00 17.19 -27.05
C HIS A 479 -8.27 17.80 -27.63
N GLY A 480 -8.28 18.17 -28.89
CA GLY A 480 -9.49 18.62 -29.61
C GLY A 480 -10.48 17.49 -29.94
N TYR A 481 -10.08 16.23 -29.81
CA TYR A 481 -10.92 15.06 -30.07
C TYR A 481 -11.31 14.33 -28.78
N TRP A 482 -12.63 14.04 -28.61
CA TRP A 482 -13.11 13.25 -27.48
C TRP A 482 -13.82 11.97 -27.99
N GLY A 483 -13.19 10.83 -27.85
CA GLY A 483 -13.72 9.57 -28.35
C GLY A 483 -12.69 8.45 -28.32
N ALA A 484 -13.07 7.30 -28.85
CA ALA A 484 -12.19 6.14 -28.95
C ALA A 484 -11.04 6.39 -29.95
N PRO A 485 -9.80 6.02 -29.63
CA PRO A 485 -8.63 6.20 -30.51
C PRO A 485 -8.76 5.44 -31.82
N GLU A 486 -9.50 4.35 -31.84
CA GLU A 486 -9.82 3.54 -33.04
C GLU A 486 -10.63 4.28 -34.09
N LYS A 487 -11.24 5.39 -33.71
CA LYS A 487 -12.11 6.21 -34.56
C LYS A 487 -11.57 7.64 -34.76
N GLN A 488 -10.40 7.94 -34.28
CA GLN A 488 -9.74 9.22 -34.46
C GLN A 488 -9.17 9.30 -35.88
N SER A 489 -9.83 10.06 -36.75
CA SER A 489 -9.47 10.16 -38.18
C SER A 489 -8.33 11.13 -38.47
N SER A 490 -8.05 12.04 -37.55
CA SER A 490 -6.98 13.04 -37.71
C SER A 490 -6.20 13.17 -36.40
N ARG A 491 -5.26 12.26 -36.24
CA ARG A 491 -4.13 12.49 -35.36
C ARG A 491 -3.02 13.04 -36.25
N SER A 492 -2.43 14.18 -35.88
CA SER A 492 -1.20 14.55 -36.56
C SER A 492 -0.15 13.51 -36.17
N GLY A 493 0.10 12.57 -37.07
CA GLY A 493 1.05 11.46 -36.90
C GLY A 493 2.50 11.92 -36.85
N GLN A 494 2.75 13.12 -36.35
CA GLN A 494 4.06 13.72 -36.27
C GLN A 494 4.83 13.13 -35.07
N ALA A 495 5.85 12.34 -35.39
CA ALA A 495 6.80 11.90 -34.40
C ALA A 495 7.89 12.96 -34.25
N THR A 496 8.26 13.23 -33.01
CA THR A 496 9.34 14.17 -32.65
C THR A 496 10.54 13.39 -32.12
N PHE A 497 11.70 13.72 -32.68
CA PHE A 497 12.96 13.06 -32.36
C PHE A 497 13.94 14.03 -31.69
N THR A 498 14.79 13.49 -30.85
CA THR A 498 15.92 14.24 -30.27
C THR A 498 16.83 14.78 -31.38
N SER A 499 17.46 15.94 -31.11
CA SER A 499 18.41 16.58 -32.01
C SER A 499 19.55 17.19 -31.18
N ASP A 500 20.57 17.76 -31.85
CA ASP A 500 21.66 18.47 -31.13
C ASP A 500 21.15 19.74 -30.41
N SER A 501 20.04 20.33 -30.87
CA SER A 501 19.40 21.49 -30.22
C SER A 501 18.45 21.06 -29.08
N ASP A 502 17.90 19.88 -29.15
CA ASP A 502 16.96 19.31 -28.16
C ASP A 502 17.35 17.86 -27.87
N THR A 503 18.27 17.69 -26.93
CA THR A 503 18.87 16.39 -26.63
C THR A 503 18.03 15.55 -25.69
N CYS A 504 17.03 16.13 -25.01
CA CYS A 504 16.09 15.50 -24.10
C CYS A 504 16.80 14.55 -23.11
N THR A 505 17.82 15.11 -22.40
CA THR A 505 18.64 14.30 -21.47
C THR A 505 17.79 13.65 -20.38
N ASP A 506 16.74 14.34 -19.91
CA ASP A 506 15.70 13.86 -19.01
C ASP A 506 15.05 12.57 -19.55
N ILE A 507 14.34 12.64 -20.67
CA ILE A 507 13.56 11.53 -21.24
C ILE A 507 14.46 10.35 -21.62
N VAL A 508 15.61 10.63 -22.27
CA VAL A 508 16.53 9.58 -22.72
C VAL A 508 17.17 8.85 -21.53
N SER A 509 17.52 9.59 -20.48
CA SER A 509 18.09 9.00 -19.26
C SER A 509 17.04 8.17 -18.52
N GLU A 510 15.83 8.67 -18.36
CA GLU A 510 14.78 7.94 -17.68
C GLU A 510 14.35 6.68 -18.46
N THR A 511 14.33 6.74 -19.81
CA THR A 511 14.16 5.54 -20.65
C THR A 511 15.29 4.53 -20.42
N ALA A 512 16.52 4.98 -20.27
CA ALA A 512 17.65 4.09 -19.93
C ALA A 512 17.49 3.49 -18.54
N ALA A 513 16.93 4.24 -17.58
CA ALA A 513 16.62 3.74 -16.23
C ALA A 513 15.57 2.63 -16.28
N ALA A 514 14.47 2.82 -17.05
CA ALA A 514 13.43 1.82 -17.24
C ALA A 514 13.97 0.49 -17.82
N LEU A 515 14.77 0.60 -18.87
CA LEU A 515 15.41 -0.58 -19.51
C LEU A 515 16.43 -1.28 -18.58
N ALA A 516 17.15 -0.51 -17.76
CA ALA A 516 18.07 -1.07 -16.76
C ALA A 516 17.30 -1.81 -15.65
N ALA A 517 16.18 -1.25 -15.17
CA ALA A 517 15.29 -1.90 -14.20
C ALA A 517 14.68 -3.19 -14.79
N TYR A 518 14.24 -3.16 -16.04
CA TYR A 518 13.75 -4.36 -16.74
C TYR A 518 14.83 -5.45 -16.82
N TYR A 519 16.08 -5.09 -17.15
CA TYR A 519 17.18 -6.05 -17.12
C TYR A 519 17.44 -6.60 -15.70
N ILE A 520 17.35 -5.77 -14.67
CA ILE A 520 17.53 -6.24 -13.29
C ILE A 520 16.47 -7.30 -12.94
N ASN A 521 15.23 -7.11 -13.38
CA ASN A 521 14.12 -8.03 -13.14
C ASN A 521 14.22 -9.32 -13.98
N TYR A 522 14.40 -9.21 -15.29
CA TYR A 522 14.24 -10.32 -16.22
C TYR A 522 15.54 -10.81 -16.89
N LYS A 523 16.67 -10.14 -16.65
CA LYS A 523 18.00 -10.45 -17.24
C LYS A 523 18.03 -10.37 -18.78
N ASP A 524 17.15 -9.54 -19.36
CA ASP A 524 17.12 -9.29 -20.80
C ASP A 524 18.35 -8.49 -21.25
N LYS A 525 19.26 -9.15 -21.96
CA LYS A 525 20.51 -8.54 -22.43
C LYS A 525 20.30 -7.49 -23.52
N LYS A 526 19.20 -7.59 -24.28
CA LYS A 526 18.87 -6.60 -25.31
C LYS A 526 18.46 -5.29 -24.66
N ALA A 527 17.56 -5.34 -23.67
CA ALA A 527 17.17 -4.18 -22.87
C ALA A 527 18.39 -3.51 -22.21
N LEU A 528 19.30 -4.28 -21.59
CA LEU A 528 20.55 -3.72 -21.04
C LEU A 528 21.39 -3.01 -22.11
N SER A 529 21.53 -3.63 -23.29
CA SER A 529 22.29 -3.02 -24.39
C SER A 529 21.70 -1.68 -24.84
N TYR A 530 20.38 -1.59 -24.92
CA TYR A 530 19.71 -0.32 -25.25
C TYR A 530 19.82 0.69 -24.10
N ALA A 531 19.71 0.27 -22.84
CA ALA A 531 19.92 1.12 -21.68
C ALA A 531 21.31 1.77 -21.70
N GLU A 532 22.37 0.97 -21.92
CA GLU A 532 23.76 1.49 -22.00
C GLU A 532 23.97 2.42 -23.20
N LYS A 533 23.33 2.14 -24.34
CA LYS A 533 23.42 3.00 -25.53
C LYS A 533 22.70 4.33 -25.35
N LEU A 534 21.48 4.32 -24.81
CA LEU A 534 20.72 5.54 -24.52
C LEU A 534 21.42 6.37 -23.45
N PHE A 535 21.92 5.74 -22.39
CA PHE A 535 22.71 6.44 -21.38
C PHE A 535 23.99 7.05 -21.96
N THR A 536 24.67 6.35 -22.88
CA THR A 536 25.85 6.87 -23.57
C THR A 536 25.48 8.07 -24.44
N TYR A 537 24.34 8.05 -25.13
CA TYR A 537 23.83 9.17 -25.89
C TYR A 537 23.58 10.38 -24.96
N ALA A 538 22.83 10.17 -23.86
CA ALA A 538 22.59 11.22 -22.87
C ALA A 538 23.89 11.76 -22.25
N ASP A 539 24.90 10.91 -22.06
CA ASP A 539 26.17 11.30 -21.45
C ASP A 539 27.07 12.11 -22.41
N THR A 540 27.06 11.79 -23.69
CA THR A 540 27.98 12.40 -24.68
C THR A 540 27.43 13.65 -25.35
N LYS A 541 26.10 13.86 -25.36
CA LYS A 541 25.46 15.06 -25.90
C LYS A 541 25.44 16.20 -24.88
N ALA A 542 25.14 17.40 -25.34
CA ALA A 542 24.89 18.54 -24.47
C ALA A 542 23.69 18.23 -23.55
N LYS A 543 23.84 18.52 -22.26
CA LYS A 543 22.80 18.22 -21.27
C LYS A 543 21.70 19.28 -21.32
N LYS A 544 20.48 18.86 -21.66
CA LYS A 544 19.31 19.75 -21.75
C LYS A 544 18.05 18.97 -21.37
N ASN A 545 17.14 19.66 -20.68
CA ASN A 545 15.77 19.18 -20.56
C ASN A 545 15.08 19.23 -21.93
N SER A 546 14.07 18.40 -22.10
CA SER A 546 13.22 18.42 -23.28
C SER A 546 12.53 19.78 -23.43
N SER A 547 12.52 20.32 -24.65
CA SER A 547 11.95 21.63 -24.97
C SER A 547 11.05 21.61 -26.21
N GLY A 548 10.74 20.44 -26.73
CA GLY A 548 9.97 20.23 -27.93
C GLY A 548 8.44 20.39 -27.74
N PRO A 549 7.63 19.78 -28.61
CA PRO A 549 6.17 19.93 -28.62
C PRO A 549 5.46 19.48 -27.34
N ALA A 550 6.11 18.68 -26.49
CA ALA A 550 5.61 18.32 -25.16
C ALA A 550 5.65 19.50 -24.18
N SER A 551 6.43 20.55 -24.48
CA SER A 551 6.47 21.79 -23.70
C SER A 551 5.06 22.39 -23.60
N GLY A 552 4.56 22.54 -22.39
CA GLY A 552 3.17 22.95 -22.12
C GLY A 552 2.27 21.82 -21.61
N PHE A 553 2.69 20.53 -21.77
CA PHE A 553 2.07 19.36 -21.16
C PHE A 553 3.00 18.74 -20.11
N TYR A 554 4.24 18.45 -20.50
CA TYR A 554 5.25 17.80 -19.69
C TYR A 554 6.58 18.56 -19.76
N ASN A 555 6.86 19.37 -18.74
CA ASN A 555 8.11 20.09 -18.58
C ASN A 555 8.89 19.49 -17.42
N SER A 556 10.05 18.90 -17.69
CA SER A 556 10.95 18.48 -16.61
C SER A 556 11.63 19.70 -15.97
N ASP A 557 11.71 19.71 -14.65
CA ASP A 557 12.40 20.76 -13.89
C ASP A 557 13.93 20.61 -13.99
N SER A 558 14.41 19.38 -14.16
CA SER A 558 15.82 19.01 -14.13
C SER A 558 16.04 17.71 -14.92
N TRP A 559 17.17 17.59 -15.58
CA TRP A 559 17.63 16.33 -16.18
C TRP A 559 18.57 15.57 -15.24
N GLU A 560 19.03 16.19 -14.19
CA GLU A 560 20.09 15.64 -13.33
C GLU A 560 19.62 14.45 -12.51
N ASP A 561 18.39 14.43 -12.09
CA ASP A 561 17.80 13.33 -11.31
C ASP A 561 17.51 12.11 -12.18
N ASP A 562 16.99 12.29 -13.41
CA ASP A 562 16.81 11.23 -14.40
C ASP A 562 18.15 10.56 -14.76
N TYR A 563 19.15 11.40 -15.05
CA TYR A 563 20.50 10.92 -15.35
C TYR A 563 21.13 10.16 -14.16
N ALA A 564 20.92 10.69 -12.95
CA ALA A 564 21.43 10.04 -11.75
C ALA A 564 20.73 8.70 -11.50
N LEU A 565 19.41 8.64 -11.66
CA LEU A 565 18.65 7.39 -11.50
C LEU A 565 19.10 6.34 -12.52
N ALA A 566 19.27 6.72 -13.79
CA ALA A 566 19.79 5.84 -14.83
C ALA A 566 21.20 5.32 -14.48
N ALA A 567 22.09 6.21 -14.03
CA ALA A 567 23.43 5.83 -13.61
C ALA A 567 23.42 4.88 -12.41
N ALA A 568 22.55 5.11 -11.41
CA ALA A 568 22.40 4.24 -10.25
C ALA A 568 21.91 2.84 -10.62
N LEU A 569 20.88 2.76 -11.48
CA LEU A 569 20.33 1.48 -11.93
C LEU A 569 21.29 0.72 -12.85
N LEU A 570 22.02 1.41 -13.74
CA LEU A 570 23.07 0.79 -14.54
C LEU A 570 24.24 0.29 -13.68
N TYR A 571 24.58 1.02 -12.61
CA TYR A 571 25.55 0.52 -11.64
C TYR A 571 25.04 -0.75 -10.95
N LYS A 572 23.77 -0.76 -10.48
CA LYS A 572 23.14 -1.94 -9.88
C LYS A 572 23.05 -3.11 -10.86
N ALA A 573 22.77 -2.84 -12.13
CA ALA A 573 22.66 -3.85 -13.19
C ALA A 573 23.98 -4.49 -13.58
N THR A 574 25.07 -3.71 -13.63
CA THR A 574 26.33 -4.12 -14.26
C THR A 574 27.51 -4.22 -13.31
N GLY A 575 27.46 -3.57 -12.14
CA GLY A 575 28.59 -3.42 -11.21
C GLY A 575 29.72 -2.50 -11.71
N LYS A 576 29.57 -1.86 -12.88
CA LYS A 576 30.61 -1.00 -13.47
C LYS A 576 30.74 0.32 -12.69
N SER A 577 31.85 0.54 -11.97
CA SER A 577 32.10 1.72 -11.13
C SER A 577 32.03 3.06 -11.88
N ALA A 578 32.19 3.03 -13.20
CA ALA A 578 32.03 4.22 -14.04
C ALA A 578 30.64 4.86 -13.89
N TYR A 579 29.59 4.07 -13.74
CA TYR A 579 28.23 4.59 -13.52
C TYR A 579 28.09 5.24 -12.14
N ALA A 580 28.66 4.63 -11.09
CA ALA A 580 28.69 5.23 -9.76
C ALA A 580 29.43 6.58 -9.75
N THR A 581 30.54 6.68 -10.51
CA THR A 581 31.25 7.93 -10.69
C THR A 581 30.39 8.99 -11.39
N LYS A 582 29.68 8.62 -12.46
CA LYS A 582 28.76 9.52 -13.18
C LYS A 582 27.62 10.01 -12.29
N TYR A 583 27.02 9.12 -11.50
CA TYR A 583 26.05 9.49 -10.46
C TYR A 583 26.62 10.57 -9.52
N ASN A 584 27.79 10.29 -8.92
CA ASN A 584 28.39 11.16 -7.92
C ASN A 584 28.77 12.55 -8.49
N ASN A 585 29.21 12.60 -9.73
CA ASN A 585 29.59 13.87 -10.40
C ASN A 585 28.37 14.80 -10.58
N VAL A 586 27.20 14.25 -10.85
CA VAL A 586 25.97 15.04 -11.09
C VAL A 586 25.16 15.21 -9.81
N TYR A 587 25.02 14.15 -9.04
CA TYR A 587 24.06 14.10 -7.93
C TYR A 587 24.68 13.93 -6.54
N GLY A 588 25.99 13.69 -6.45
CA GLY A 588 26.69 13.47 -5.18
C GLY A 588 26.58 14.63 -4.18
N GLY A 589 26.47 15.87 -4.66
CA GLY A 589 26.32 17.08 -3.84
C GLY A 589 24.86 17.50 -3.58
N ARG A 590 23.88 16.83 -4.19
CA ARG A 590 22.45 17.24 -4.07
C ARG A 590 21.91 17.01 -2.66
N THR A 591 21.08 17.97 -2.22
CA THR A 591 20.37 18.00 -0.95
C THR A 591 18.91 17.54 -1.15
N ASN A 592 18.12 17.65 -0.11
CA ASN A 592 16.70 17.31 -0.09
C ASN A 592 15.93 18.01 -1.25
N PRO A 593 15.26 17.26 -2.16
CA PRO A 593 14.48 17.83 -3.25
C PRO A 593 13.20 18.53 -2.77
N ASN A 594 12.75 18.22 -1.55
CA ASN A 594 11.50 18.72 -0.96
C ASN A 594 10.27 18.51 -1.86
N TRP A 595 10.24 17.39 -2.57
CA TRP A 595 9.17 16.98 -3.47
C TRP A 595 9.02 15.46 -3.52
N ALA A 596 7.83 14.98 -3.91
CA ALA A 596 7.56 13.56 -4.09
C ALA A 596 8.01 13.07 -5.47
N LEU A 597 8.17 11.76 -5.60
CA LEU A 597 8.42 11.10 -6.87
C LEU A 597 7.27 11.36 -7.85
N CYS A 598 7.59 11.85 -9.03
CA CYS A 598 6.66 12.10 -10.13
C CYS A 598 7.42 12.24 -11.47
N TRP A 599 6.70 12.33 -12.58
CA TRP A 599 7.30 12.36 -13.92
C TRP A 599 8.30 13.51 -14.17
N ASN A 600 8.18 14.64 -13.48
CA ASN A 600 9.14 15.75 -13.61
C ASN A 600 10.19 15.79 -12.48
N ASN A 601 10.17 14.84 -11.56
CA ASN A 601 11.12 14.78 -10.45
C ASN A 601 11.27 13.34 -9.94
N VAL A 602 12.32 12.66 -10.37
CA VAL A 602 12.66 11.30 -9.93
C VAL A 602 13.74 11.27 -8.84
N ALA A 603 14.05 12.44 -8.30
CA ALA A 603 15.11 12.65 -7.30
C ALA A 603 15.04 11.70 -6.13
N GLN A 604 13.83 11.40 -5.62
CA GLN A 604 13.65 10.52 -4.48
C GLN A 604 14.07 9.08 -4.79
N ALA A 605 13.77 8.58 -5.99
CA ALA A 605 14.25 7.29 -6.46
C ALA A 605 15.78 7.30 -6.65
N ALA A 606 16.34 8.37 -7.23
CA ALA A 606 17.78 8.53 -7.40
C ALA A 606 18.53 8.54 -6.04
N LEU A 607 17.95 9.12 -5.00
CA LEU A 607 18.49 9.09 -3.64
C LEU A 607 18.42 7.69 -3.01
N LEU A 608 17.29 6.99 -3.19
CA LEU A 608 17.08 5.65 -2.62
C LEU A 608 18.04 4.61 -3.21
N TYR A 609 18.31 4.66 -4.53
CA TYR A 609 19.21 3.75 -5.23
C TYR A 609 20.64 4.27 -5.34
N SER A 610 20.97 5.35 -4.65
CA SER A 610 22.28 5.95 -4.71
C SER A 610 23.40 4.96 -4.39
N PRO A 611 24.49 4.91 -5.20
CA PRO A 611 25.69 4.18 -4.84
C PRO A 611 26.43 4.79 -3.63
N ASN A 612 26.01 5.97 -3.17
CA ASN A 612 26.58 6.68 -2.02
C ASN A 612 25.63 6.56 -0.82
N SER A 613 26.05 5.80 0.20
CA SER A 613 25.25 5.53 1.40
C SER A 613 24.87 6.78 2.21
N SER A 614 25.60 7.90 2.06
CA SER A 614 25.25 9.17 2.72
C SER A 614 23.92 9.76 2.22
N LYS A 615 23.42 9.33 1.05
CA LYS A 615 22.16 9.81 0.49
C LYS A 615 20.93 9.22 1.18
N LYS A 616 21.10 8.15 1.95
CA LYS A 616 20.02 7.59 2.76
C LYS A 616 19.38 8.63 3.69
N SER A 617 20.19 9.43 4.39
CA SER A 617 19.67 10.46 5.30
C SER A 617 18.92 11.57 4.55
N VAL A 618 19.38 11.93 3.34
CA VAL A 618 18.70 12.91 2.49
C VAL A 618 17.35 12.37 2.01
N PHE A 619 17.27 11.09 1.66
CA PHE A 619 16.00 10.43 1.35
C PHE A 619 15.03 10.49 2.53
N VAL A 620 15.47 10.10 3.74
CA VAL A 620 14.66 10.10 4.96
C VAL A 620 14.18 11.52 5.30
N GLU A 621 15.04 12.52 5.16
CA GLU A 621 14.68 13.92 5.39
C GLU A 621 13.55 14.37 4.45
N ASN A 622 13.63 14.03 3.16
CA ASN A 622 12.57 14.34 2.20
C ASN A 622 11.27 13.58 2.51
N GLN A 623 11.37 12.26 2.72
CA GLN A 623 10.21 11.39 2.97
C GLN A 623 9.45 11.86 4.21
N SER A 624 10.14 11.98 5.34
CA SER A 624 9.51 12.42 6.60
C SER A 624 9.09 13.88 6.59
N GLY A 625 9.86 14.74 5.91
CA GLY A 625 9.57 16.17 5.78
C GLY A 625 8.27 16.45 5.02
N LEU A 626 8.02 15.72 3.93
CA LEU A 626 6.76 15.85 3.18
C LEU A 626 5.58 15.28 3.99
N ILE A 627 5.72 14.12 4.64
CA ILE A 627 4.68 13.60 5.53
C ILE A 627 4.32 14.66 6.58
N ALA A 628 5.31 15.21 7.28
CA ALA A 628 5.08 16.17 8.34
C ALA A 628 4.46 17.49 7.86
N SER A 629 4.86 17.99 6.68
CA SER A 629 4.45 19.31 6.18
C SER A 629 3.19 19.29 5.33
N LYS A 630 2.82 18.14 4.75
CA LYS A 630 1.73 17.99 3.78
C LYS A 630 0.54 17.18 4.30
N THR A 631 0.65 16.52 5.45
CA THR A 631 -0.48 15.86 6.08
C THR A 631 -1.47 16.90 6.59
N GLN A 632 -2.70 16.83 6.12
CA GLN A 632 -3.79 17.70 6.53
C GLN A 632 -4.30 17.29 7.91
N SER A 633 -4.65 18.27 8.74
CA SER A 633 -5.44 18.01 9.95
C SER A 633 -6.91 17.82 9.55
N GLY A 634 -7.50 16.72 9.96
CA GLY A 634 -8.86 16.33 9.53
C GLY A 634 -8.85 15.45 8.26
N ASP A 635 -10.03 15.05 7.82
CA ASP A 635 -10.23 14.16 6.66
C ASP A 635 -9.26 12.95 6.65
N ASN A 636 -9.17 12.26 7.80
CA ASN A 636 -8.30 11.09 8.03
C ASN A 636 -6.81 11.33 7.74
N ASN A 637 -6.32 12.53 7.97
CA ASN A 637 -4.90 12.90 7.88
C ASN A 637 -4.28 12.60 6.49
N PHE A 638 -4.99 12.89 5.42
CA PHE A 638 -4.48 12.72 4.07
C PHE A 638 -3.23 13.58 3.82
N CYS A 639 -2.16 13.00 3.32
CA CYS A 639 -0.96 13.72 2.92
C CYS A 639 -1.18 14.32 1.53
N LEU A 640 -1.62 15.58 1.48
CA LEU A 640 -1.90 16.35 0.28
C LEU A 640 -0.64 17.06 -0.20
N ILE A 641 0.15 16.41 -1.05
CA ILE A 641 1.42 16.97 -1.55
C ILE A 641 1.15 18.09 -2.55
N ASP A 642 0.24 17.86 -3.48
CA ASP A 642 -0.26 18.84 -4.44
C ASP A 642 -1.77 18.67 -4.64
N SER A 643 -2.46 19.71 -5.09
CA SER A 643 -3.90 19.71 -5.33
C SER A 643 -4.30 19.12 -6.68
N TRP A 644 -3.42 19.12 -7.66
CA TRP A 644 -3.65 18.47 -8.96
C TRP A 644 -3.07 17.07 -8.95
N GLY A 645 -3.92 16.06 -9.07
CA GLY A 645 -3.49 14.67 -9.04
C GLY A 645 -2.96 14.26 -7.65
N SER A 646 -3.64 14.68 -6.59
CA SER A 646 -3.20 14.46 -5.20
C SER A 646 -2.98 12.99 -4.87
N ALA A 647 -3.83 12.10 -5.42
CA ALA A 647 -3.72 10.66 -5.21
C ALA A 647 -2.46 10.08 -5.87
N ARG A 648 -2.05 10.60 -7.04
CA ARG A 648 -0.79 10.25 -7.72
C ARG A 648 0.42 10.47 -6.82
N TYR A 649 0.56 11.69 -6.30
CA TYR A 649 1.68 12.04 -5.42
C TYR A 649 1.67 11.25 -4.11
N ASN A 650 0.47 11.05 -3.56
CA ASN A 650 0.30 10.29 -2.32
C ASN A 650 0.71 8.82 -2.51
N THR A 651 0.26 8.14 -3.57
CA THR A 651 0.65 6.74 -3.85
C THR A 651 2.13 6.60 -4.19
N ALA A 652 2.73 7.57 -4.88
CA ALA A 652 4.17 7.60 -5.14
C ALA A 652 4.98 7.71 -3.83
N HIS A 653 4.51 8.55 -2.91
CA HIS A 653 5.15 8.73 -1.62
C HIS A 653 4.97 7.51 -0.70
N GLN A 654 3.81 6.81 -0.77
CA GLN A 654 3.61 5.50 -0.13
C GLN A 654 4.63 4.48 -0.68
N MET A 655 4.70 4.35 -2.00
CA MET A 655 5.58 3.38 -2.65
C MET A 655 7.05 3.60 -2.27
N THR A 656 7.56 4.83 -2.30
CA THR A 656 8.96 5.12 -1.93
C THR A 656 9.26 4.81 -0.46
N GLY A 657 8.30 5.07 0.44
CA GLY A 657 8.41 4.67 1.85
C GLY A 657 8.46 3.17 2.04
N LEU A 658 7.57 2.42 1.37
CA LEU A 658 7.54 0.96 1.39
C LEU A 658 8.82 0.33 0.80
N MET A 659 9.35 0.91 -0.28
CA MET A 659 10.63 0.50 -0.86
C MET A 659 11.79 0.73 0.12
N TYR A 660 11.82 1.87 0.79
CA TYR A 660 12.82 2.13 1.83
C TYR A 660 12.75 1.09 2.95
N ASP A 661 11.55 0.81 3.44
CA ASP A 661 11.37 -0.19 4.50
C ASP A 661 11.86 -1.57 4.06
N THR A 662 11.55 -1.98 2.83
CA THR A 662 12.01 -3.26 2.24
C THR A 662 13.53 -3.29 2.08
N ILE A 663 14.13 -2.28 1.44
CA ILE A 663 15.58 -2.22 1.15
C ILE A 663 16.42 -2.23 2.44
N TYR A 664 15.94 -1.56 3.49
CA TYR A 664 16.69 -1.40 4.74
C TYR A 664 16.19 -2.28 5.89
N GLY A 665 15.20 -3.15 5.67
CA GLY A 665 14.60 -4.00 6.70
C GLY A 665 14.01 -3.18 7.84
N LYS A 666 13.20 -2.15 7.49
CA LYS A 666 12.56 -1.21 8.40
C LYS A 666 11.03 -1.33 8.32
N ASN A 667 10.35 -0.62 9.22
CA ASN A 667 8.89 -0.42 9.20
C ASN A 667 8.57 1.06 9.50
N ASP A 668 9.43 1.96 9.03
CA ASP A 668 9.35 3.39 9.39
C ASP A 668 8.15 4.07 8.70
N TYR A 669 7.74 3.57 7.52
CA TYR A 669 6.70 4.18 6.67
C TYR A 669 5.52 3.27 6.34
N SER A 670 5.65 1.97 6.53
CA SER A 670 4.64 0.98 6.07
C SER A 670 3.27 1.17 6.71
N SER A 671 3.21 1.46 8.02
CA SER A 671 1.95 1.74 8.72
C SER A 671 1.28 3.03 8.22
N TRP A 672 2.07 4.10 8.01
CA TRP A 672 1.58 5.35 7.41
C TRP A 672 1.03 5.10 6.00
N ALA A 673 1.77 4.39 5.15
CA ALA A 673 1.33 4.05 3.79
C ALA A 673 0.01 3.26 3.79
N ASN A 674 -0.16 2.30 4.73
CA ASN A 674 -1.40 1.56 4.90
C ASN A 674 -2.58 2.48 5.25
N GLY A 675 -2.39 3.45 6.14
CA GLY A 675 -3.41 4.47 6.46
C GLY A 675 -3.79 5.32 5.25
N GLN A 676 -2.79 5.78 4.48
CA GLN A 676 -3.01 6.59 3.28
C GLN A 676 -3.73 5.80 2.17
N MET A 677 -3.39 4.53 1.97
CA MET A 677 -4.11 3.69 1.00
C MET A 677 -5.55 3.43 1.43
N LYS A 678 -5.80 3.22 2.72
CA LYS A 678 -7.18 3.12 3.24
C LYS A 678 -7.98 4.38 2.92
N TYR A 679 -7.37 5.56 3.02
CA TYR A 679 -7.99 6.82 2.58
C TYR A 679 -8.33 6.79 1.07
N ILE A 680 -7.38 6.42 0.22
CA ILE A 680 -7.57 6.31 -1.24
C ILE A 680 -8.75 5.38 -1.57
N LEU A 681 -8.94 4.29 -0.82
CA LEU A 681 -9.96 3.28 -1.07
C LEU A 681 -11.32 3.60 -0.43
N GLY A 682 -11.47 4.72 0.29
CA GLY A 682 -12.76 5.19 0.79
C GLY A 682 -12.85 5.49 2.29
N ASN A 683 -11.78 5.26 3.07
CA ASN A 683 -11.74 5.68 4.47
C ASN A 683 -11.40 7.16 4.58
N ASN A 684 -12.30 8.00 4.13
CA ASN A 684 -12.19 9.44 4.12
C ASN A 684 -13.57 10.08 4.40
N ALA A 685 -13.59 11.34 4.79
CA ALA A 685 -14.81 12.04 5.19
C ALA A 685 -15.89 12.08 4.09
N GLY A 686 -15.50 12.04 2.82
CA GLY A 686 -16.42 11.99 1.66
C GLY A 686 -16.91 10.58 1.33
N SER A 687 -16.38 9.53 1.98
CA SER A 687 -16.59 8.12 1.61
C SER A 687 -16.39 7.89 0.11
N LYS A 688 -15.25 8.39 -0.45
CA LYS A 688 -14.90 8.33 -1.88
C LYS A 688 -13.72 7.40 -2.10
N CYS A 689 -13.87 6.41 -2.98
CA CYS A 689 -12.77 5.61 -3.48
C CYS A 689 -12.27 6.21 -4.80
N PHE A 690 -10.97 6.53 -4.85
CA PHE A 690 -10.34 7.16 -6.00
C PHE A 690 -9.76 6.14 -7.01
N VAL A 691 -10.12 4.87 -6.88
CA VAL A 691 -9.80 3.80 -7.84
C VAL A 691 -11.10 3.35 -8.51
N VAL A 692 -11.18 3.54 -9.82
CA VAL A 692 -12.39 3.24 -10.61
C VAL A 692 -12.71 1.75 -10.57
N GLY A 693 -13.96 1.40 -10.27
CA GLY A 693 -14.46 0.03 -10.31
C GLY A 693 -14.02 -0.87 -9.13
N TYR A 694 -13.19 -0.40 -8.21
CA TYR A 694 -12.66 -1.20 -7.11
C TYR A 694 -13.72 -1.60 -6.08
N ASN A 695 -14.60 -0.65 -5.69
CA ASN A 695 -15.67 -0.91 -4.73
C ASN A 695 -16.90 -0.02 -5.01
N LYS A 696 -17.95 -0.13 -4.19
CA LYS A 696 -19.20 0.62 -4.35
C LYS A 696 -19.06 2.15 -4.21
N TYR A 697 -17.95 2.64 -3.62
CA TYR A 697 -17.66 4.05 -3.41
C TYR A 697 -16.78 4.65 -4.52
N SER A 698 -16.37 3.83 -5.49
CA SER A 698 -15.47 4.20 -6.56
C SER A 698 -15.98 5.33 -7.42
N SER A 699 -15.05 6.20 -7.83
CA SER A 699 -15.27 7.20 -8.89
C SER A 699 -15.74 6.52 -10.17
N LYS A 700 -16.68 7.18 -10.89
CA LYS A 700 -17.37 6.62 -12.05
C LYS A 700 -17.11 7.37 -13.35
N TYR A 701 -16.64 8.62 -13.24
CA TYR A 701 -16.50 9.54 -14.38
C TYR A 701 -15.03 10.01 -14.53
N PRO A 702 -14.09 9.09 -14.81
CA PRO A 702 -12.71 9.48 -15.09
C PRO A 702 -12.63 10.35 -16.34
N HIS A 703 -11.69 11.29 -16.38
CA HIS A 703 -11.36 12.07 -17.56
C HIS A 703 -10.56 11.18 -18.54
N HIS A 704 -11.29 10.29 -19.26
CA HIS A 704 -10.69 9.33 -20.18
C HIS A 704 -11.56 9.15 -21.44
N ARG A 705 -11.01 9.56 -22.57
CA ARG A 705 -11.75 9.66 -23.85
C ARG A 705 -12.27 8.32 -24.36
N ALA A 706 -11.43 7.29 -24.35
CA ALA A 706 -11.81 5.98 -24.87
C ALA A 706 -12.93 5.32 -24.05
N SER A 707 -12.87 5.39 -22.71
CA SER A 707 -13.88 4.78 -21.83
C SER A 707 -15.20 5.55 -21.80
N SER A 708 -15.21 6.82 -22.22
CA SER A 708 -16.42 7.66 -22.20
C SER A 708 -17.51 7.17 -23.16
N GLY A 709 -17.14 6.49 -24.24
CA GLY A 709 -18.03 6.07 -25.32
C GLY A 709 -18.62 7.21 -26.17
N TYR A 710 -18.21 8.46 -25.89
CA TYR A 710 -18.54 9.61 -26.72
C TYR A 710 -17.64 9.65 -27.95
N GLN A 711 -18.06 10.31 -28.99
CA GLN A 711 -17.28 10.46 -30.22
C GLN A 711 -17.54 11.82 -30.87
N GLY A 712 -16.47 12.59 -31.04
CA GLY A 712 -16.56 13.87 -31.69
C GLY A 712 -15.60 14.89 -31.10
N SER A 713 -15.89 16.15 -31.38
CA SER A 713 -15.12 17.27 -30.81
C SER A 713 -15.44 17.47 -29.33
N VAL A 714 -14.49 17.98 -28.58
CA VAL A 714 -14.67 18.32 -27.17
C VAL A 714 -15.74 19.40 -27.02
N THR A 715 -16.83 19.05 -26.36
CA THR A 715 -17.96 19.92 -26.01
C THR A 715 -18.49 19.55 -24.65
N GLY A 716 -19.36 20.35 -24.04
CA GLY A 716 -20.01 20.02 -22.77
C GLY A 716 -20.68 18.64 -22.76
N ASN A 717 -21.21 18.17 -23.91
CA ASN A 717 -21.78 16.82 -24.03
C ASN A 717 -20.75 15.68 -23.98
N ALA A 718 -19.47 15.95 -24.22
CA ALA A 718 -18.39 14.95 -24.13
C ALA A 718 -18.25 14.44 -22.71
N TYR A 719 -18.46 15.29 -21.72
CA TYR A 719 -18.24 14.99 -20.31
C TYR A 719 -19.44 14.32 -19.61
N THR A 720 -20.57 14.17 -20.28
CA THR A 720 -21.80 13.59 -19.72
C THR A 720 -21.95 12.10 -19.94
N LYS A 721 -20.98 11.47 -20.64
CA LYS A 721 -21.02 10.05 -21.00
C LYS A 721 -19.89 9.28 -20.36
N GLN A 722 -20.23 8.13 -19.84
CA GLN A 722 -19.29 7.09 -19.41
C GLN A 722 -19.90 5.74 -19.82
N ALA A 723 -19.39 5.14 -20.90
CA ALA A 723 -19.91 3.90 -21.45
C ALA A 723 -19.25 2.66 -20.85
N HIS A 724 -17.99 2.80 -20.43
CA HIS A 724 -17.17 1.67 -20.00
C HIS A 724 -16.58 1.92 -18.60
N VAL A 725 -16.51 0.88 -17.77
CA VAL A 725 -15.84 0.96 -16.49
C VAL A 725 -14.33 0.79 -16.70
N LEU A 726 -13.58 1.85 -16.43
CA LEU A 726 -12.12 1.87 -16.50
C LEU A 726 -11.52 1.27 -15.21
N VAL A 727 -11.78 -0.02 -14.99
CA VAL A 727 -11.45 -0.71 -13.74
C VAL A 727 -9.97 -0.58 -13.39
N GLY A 728 -9.69 -0.26 -12.12
CA GLY A 728 -8.34 -0.15 -11.58
C GLY A 728 -7.60 1.16 -11.88
N ALA A 729 -8.22 2.10 -12.61
CA ALA A 729 -7.61 3.39 -12.88
C ALA A 729 -7.66 4.30 -11.64
N LEU A 730 -6.54 4.88 -11.26
CA LEU A 730 -6.43 5.89 -10.23
C LEU A 730 -6.81 7.26 -10.79
N VAL A 731 -7.86 7.87 -10.28
CA VAL A 731 -8.19 9.26 -10.61
C VAL A 731 -7.33 10.25 -9.81
N GLY A 732 -7.28 11.51 -10.24
CA GLY A 732 -6.45 12.54 -9.61
C GLY A 732 -6.64 12.69 -8.11
N GLY A 733 -7.83 12.41 -7.59
CA GLY A 733 -8.13 12.54 -6.15
C GLY A 733 -8.55 13.95 -5.74
N PRO A 734 -8.76 14.20 -4.45
CA PRO A 734 -9.30 15.48 -3.98
C PRO A 734 -8.27 16.62 -4.10
N ALA A 735 -8.71 17.78 -4.58
CA ALA A 735 -7.87 18.99 -4.60
C ALA A 735 -7.66 19.61 -3.20
N GLY A 736 -8.40 19.11 -2.21
CA GLY A 736 -8.37 19.52 -0.81
C GLY A 736 -8.97 18.40 0.05
N SER A 737 -10.18 18.61 0.58
CA SER A 737 -10.92 17.57 1.32
C SER A 737 -11.66 16.63 0.38
N SER A 738 -11.76 15.35 0.76
CA SER A 738 -12.57 14.34 0.05
C SER A 738 -14.06 14.70 -0.03
N THR A 739 -14.57 15.50 0.90
CA THR A 739 -15.95 15.99 0.88
C THR A 739 -16.23 16.99 -0.24
N SER A 740 -15.19 17.66 -0.76
CA SER A 740 -15.30 18.59 -1.89
C SER A 740 -14.97 17.96 -3.25
N TYR A 741 -14.62 16.68 -3.28
CA TYR A 741 -14.36 15.95 -4.51
C TYR A 741 -15.61 15.82 -5.38
N VAL A 742 -15.49 16.21 -6.64
CA VAL A 742 -16.56 16.11 -7.65
C VAL A 742 -16.19 15.04 -8.66
N ASP A 743 -16.99 13.97 -8.72
CA ASP A 743 -16.83 12.88 -9.69
C ASP A 743 -17.39 13.31 -11.05
N SER A 744 -16.55 13.93 -11.87
CA SER A 744 -16.92 14.48 -13.18
C SER A 744 -15.74 14.43 -14.15
N SER A 745 -15.96 13.88 -15.34
CA SER A 745 -14.93 13.87 -16.40
C SER A 745 -14.55 15.27 -16.89
N GLU A 746 -15.32 16.32 -16.58
CA GLU A 746 -14.96 17.70 -16.90
C GLU A 746 -13.84 18.25 -16.01
N ASP A 747 -13.79 17.79 -14.77
CA ASP A 747 -12.76 18.19 -13.81
C ASP A 747 -11.51 17.29 -13.94
N TYR A 748 -10.63 17.63 -14.87
CA TYR A 748 -9.39 16.89 -15.11
C TYR A 748 -8.40 16.98 -13.95
N ASN A 749 -8.44 18.03 -13.11
CA ASN A 749 -7.54 18.12 -11.95
C ASN A 749 -7.76 16.98 -10.95
N GLN A 750 -9.02 16.60 -10.75
CA GLN A 750 -9.43 15.59 -9.77
C GLN A 750 -9.74 14.22 -10.39
N ASN A 751 -10.11 14.16 -11.69
CA ASN A 751 -10.60 12.94 -12.31
C ASN A 751 -9.75 12.45 -13.49
N GLU A 752 -8.62 13.09 -13.80
CA GLU A 752 -7.68 12.55 -14.76
C GLU A 752 -7.14 11.20 -14.29
N VAL A 753 -6.89 10.32 -15.25
CA VAL A 753 -6.20 9.05 -15.08
C VAL A 753 -5.03 9.03 -16.06
N ALA A 754 -3.88 8.52 -15.65
CA ALA A 754 -2.68 8.52 -16.47
C ALA A 754 -1.78 7.33 -16.17
N LEU A 755 -0.87 7.02 -17.10
CA LEU A 755 0.10 5.95 -16.93
C LEU A 755 0.93 6.12 -15.65
N ASP A 756 1.37 7.35 -15.37
CA ASP A 756 2.19 7.70 -14.21
C ASP A 756 1.40 7.60 -12.88
N TYR A 757 0.10 7.90 -12.89
CA TYR A 757 -0.76 7.75 -11.71
C TYR A 757 -0.83 6.27 -11.27
N ASN A 758 -1.11 5.39 -12.23
CA ASN A 758 -1.24 3.96 -11.95
C ASN A 758 0.10 3.28 -11.66
N ALA A 759 1.22 3.75 -12.20
CA ALA A 759 2.52 3.14 -11.92
C ALA A 759 2.84 3.17 -10.42
N SER A 760 2.59 4.29 -9.78
CA SER A 760 2.78 4.46 -8.33
C SER A 760 1.76 3.64 -7.52
N LEU A 761 0.51 3.57 -7.97
CA LEU A 761 -0.53 2.75 -7.33
C LEU A 761 -0.16 1.26 -7.35
N VAL A 762 0.33 0.74 -8.48
CA VAL A 762 0.81 -0.65 -8.61
C VAL A 762 1.91 -0.92 -7.57
N GLY A 763 2.89 -0.03 -7.47
CA GLY A 763 3.99 -0.18 -6.51
C GLY A 763 3.54 -0.12 -5.05
N ALA A 764 2.66 0.84 -4.73
CA ALA A 764 2.10 0.96 -3.38
C ALA A 764 1.24 -0.26 -3.01
N ALA A 765 0.40 -0.75 -3.92
CA ALA A 765 -0.43 -1.94 -3.70
C ALA A 765 0.43 -3.20 -3.48
N ALA A 766 1.48 -3.40 -4.28
CA ALA A 766 2.41 -4.52 -4.14
C ALA A 766 3.15 -4.50 -2.79
N GLY A 767 3.69 -3.34 -2.41
CA GLY A 767 4.38 -3.17 -1.14
C GLY A 767 3.45 -3.35 0.07
N LEU A 768 2.22 -2.82 0.00
CA LEU A 768 1.22 -2.99 1.06
C LEU A 768 0.71 -4.42 1.17
N TYR A 769 0.56 -5.14 0.06
CA TYR A 769 0.25 -6.57 0.09
C TYR A 769 1.30 -7.34 0.92
N LEU A 770 2.58 -7.11 0.67
CA LEU A 770 3.67 -7.75 1.42
C LEU A 770 3.72 -7.27 2.88
N TYR A 771 3.49 -5.99 3.13
CA TYR A 771 3.40 -5.47 4.50
C TYR A 771 2.29 -6.17 5.29
N VAL A 772 1.08 -6.27 4.73
CA VAL A 772 -0.04 -6.95 5.39
C VAL A 772 0.23 -8.45 5.52
N LYS A 773 0.76 -9.11 4.49
CA LYS A 773 1.14 -10.53 4.54
C LYS A 773 2.08 -10.82 5.71
N ASN A 774 3.07 -9.95 5.94
CA ASN A 774 4.11 -10.17 6.95
C ASN A 774 3.72 -9.64 8.34
N SER A 775 3.05 -8.48 8.41
CA SER A 775 2.87 -7.72 9.64
C SER A 775 1.41 -7.33 9.94
N GLY A 776 0.48 -7.58 9.04
CA GLY A 776 -0.95 -7.29 9.23
C GLY A 776 -1.61 -8.17 10.29
N THR A 777 -2.77 -7.75 10.76
CA THR A 777 -3.64 -8.56 11.62
C THR A 777 -4.17 -9.79 10.86
N ASP A 778 -4.68 -10.78 11.56
CA ASP A 778 -5.26 -11.96 10.91
C ASP A 778 -6.47 -11.61 10.03
N GLU A 779 -7.22 -10.57 10.41
CA GLU A 779 -8.34 -10.04 9.63
C GLU A 779 -7.83 -9.39 8.33
N GLU A 780 -6.83 -8.50 8.41
CA GLU A 780 -6.21 -7.88 7.24
C GLU A 780 -5.60 -8.93 6.30
N LYS A 781 -4.91 -9.94 6.82
CA LYS A 781 -4.35 -11.05 6.02
C LYS A 781 -5.45 -11.85 5.32
N THR A 782 -6.56 -12.15 6.02
CA THR A 782 -7.69 -12.90 5.47
C THR A 782 -8.43 -12.12 4.38
N ALA A 783 -8.40 -10.79 4.45
CA ALA A 783 -8.97 -9.91 3.44
C ALA A 783 -8.18 -9.94 2.11
N GLN A 784 -6.90 -10.35 2.13
CA GLN A 784 -6.07 -10.39 0.93
C GLN A 784 -6.47 -11.59 0.06
N LYS A 785 -7.25 -11.35 -0.99
CA LYS A 785 -7.76 -12.40 -1.89
C LYS A 785 -7.50 -12.01 -3.33
N VAL A 786 -6.92 -12.95 -4.06
CA VAL A 786 -6.92 -12.95 -5.52
C VAL A 786 -8.33 -13.17 -6.01
N VAL A 787 -8.85 -12.28 -6.83
CA VAL A 787 -10.22 -12.40 -7.37
C VAL A 787 -10.20 -12.92 -8.80
N PRO A 788 -11.16 -13.79 -9.17
CA PRO A 788 -11.30 -14.26 -10.54
C PRO A 788 -11.59 -13.09 -11.49
N LYS A 789 -11.01 -13.11 -12.67
CA LYS A 789 -11.22 -12.08 -13.70
C LYS A 789 -12.71 -11.83 -14.01
N SER A 790 -13.53 -12.90 -14.01
CA SER A 790 -14.98 -12.82 -14.25
C SER A 790 -15.74 -12.00 -13.19
N GLU A 791 -15.14 -11.78 -12.02
CA GLU A 791 -15.75 -11.00 -10.93
C GLU A 791 -15.37 -9.52 -10.98
N VAL A 792 -14.36 -9.14 -11.79
CA VAL A 792 -13.86 -7.76 -11.86
C VAL A 792 -14.77 -6.89 -12.71
N SER A 793 -15.02 -7.27 -13.96
CA SER A 793 -15.86 -6.53 -14.88
C SER A 793 -16.33 -7.42 -16.03
N SER A 794 -17.60 -7.26 -16.43
CA SER A 794 -18.16 -7.90 -17.63
C SER A 794 -17.54 -7.39 -18.92
N GLU A 795 -16.81 -6.28 -18.88
CA GLU A 795 -16.16 -5.69 -20.06
C GLU A 795 -14.80 -6.32 -20.36
N LEU A 796 -14.24 -7.05 -19.40
CA LEU A 796 -13.02 -7.82 -19.62
C LEU A 796 -13.32 -9.03 -20.48
N ARG A 797 -12.40 -9.35 -21.38
CA ARG A 797 -12.53 -10.54 -22.22
C ARG A 797 -12.62 -11.78 -21.36
N THR A 798 -13.55 -12.69 -21.73
CA THR A 798 -13.69 -13.99 -21.07
C THR A 798 -12.47 -14.84 -21.42
N ILE A 799 -11.48 -14.87 -20.55
CA ILE A 799 -10.38 -15.82 -20.57
C ILE A 799 -10.60 -16.68 -19.32
N SER A 800 -10.57 -17.99 -19.46
CA SER A 800 -10.61 -18.90 -18.31
C SER A 800 -9.36 -18.66 -17.48
N GLY A 801 -9.50 -18.16 -16.25
CA GLY A 801 -8.37 -17.92 -15.37
C GLY A 801 -8.59 -16.76 -14.40
N GLU A 802 -7.65 -16.58 -13.52
CA GLU A 802 -7.58 -15.47 -12.57
C GLU A 802 -7.13 -14.18 -13.26
N LEU A 803 -7.32 -13.02 -12.61
CA LEU A 803 -6.83 -11.73 -13.07
C LEU A 803 -5.34 -11.78 -13.38
N GLY A 804 -4.96 -11.37 -14.60
CA GLY A 804 -3.59 -11.42 -15.07
C GLY A 804 -3.09 -12.81 -15.50
N GLY A 805 -3.84 -13.88 -15.26
CA GLY A 805 -3.50 -15.23 -15.69
C GLY A 805 -4.12 -15.59 -17.03
N GLY A 806 -3.33 -15.91 -18.03
CA GLY A 806 -3.79 -16.65 -19.17
C GLY A 806 -3.80 -15.98 -20.54
N MET A 807 -2.70 -15.35 -20.92
CA MET A 807 -2.26 -15.45 -22.31
C MET A 807 -0.98 -16.27 -22.32
N THR A 808 -1.03 -17.48 -22.88
CA THR A 808 0.18 -18.21 -23.24
C THR A 808 1.01 -17.33 -24.14
N THR A 809 2.25 -17.12 -23.76
CA THR A 809 3.27 -16.48 -24.59
C THR A 809 3.43 -17.31 -25.84
N GLU A 810 2.70 -17.01 -26.91
CA GLU A 810 3.19 -17.34 -28.25
C GLU A 810 4.30 -16.33 -28.54
N ASP A 811 5.41 -16.93 -28.81
CA ASP A 811 6.72 -16.40 -29.11
C ASP A 811 6.68 -15.17 -30.04
N ASP A 812 6.88 -13.96 -29.49
CA ASP A 812 7.04 -12.72 -30.26
C ASP A 812 8.42 -12.63 -30.98
N THR A 813 9.09 -13.79 -31.20
CA THR A 813 10.38 -13.86 -31.91
C THR A 813 10.26 -14.02 -33.41
N LYS A 814 9.10 -13.84 -34.02
CA LYS A 814 9.00 -13.74 -35.48
C LYS A 814 9.19 -12.31 -35.95
N ASP A 815 10.42 -12.04 -36.32
CA ASP A 815 10.84 -10.89 -37.11
C ASP A 815 9.93 -10.75 -38.37
N PRO A 816 9.22 -9.62 -38.57
CA PRO A 816 8.41 -9.40 -39.76
C PRO A 816 9.22 -8.83 -40.93
N SER A 817 10.40 -9.37 -41.21
CA SER A 817 11.15 -9.01 -42.44
C SER A 817 11.29 -10.15 -43.39
N THR A 818 10.20 -10.58 -44.03
CA THR A 818 10.21 -11.04 -45.42
C THR A 818 8.82 -10.89 -45.98
N GLY A 819 8.70 -9.88 -46.88
CA GLY A 819 7.51 -9.64 -47.63
C GLY A 819 7.35 -10.66 -48.77
N SER A 820 6.19 -10.81 -49.27
CA SER A 820 5.88 -10.67 -50.69
C SER A 820 4.43 -10.98 -51.01
N THR A 821 3.78 -10.01 -51.48
CA THR A 821 2.85 -9.93 -52.62
C THR A 821 1.93 -11.12 -52.94
N GLY A 822 0.63 -10.73 -53.08
CA GLY A 822 -0.21 -11.35 -54.10
C GLY A 822 -1.66 -11.60 -53.73
N SER A 823 -2.45 -10.58 -53.90
CA SER A 823 -3.59 -10.46 -54.84
C SER A 823 -4.73 -11.47 -54.81
N THR A 824 -5.90 -10.91 -54.46
CA THR A 824 -7.23 -11.07 -55.11
C THR A 824 -7.92 -12.43 -55.14
N GLY A 825 -9.17 -12.42 -54.73
CA GLY A 825 -10.26 -13.07 -55.46
C GLY A 825 -11.16 -14.02 -54.69
N SER A 826 -12.22 -13.50 -54.19
CA SER A 826 -13.64 -13.84 -54.40
C SER A 826 -14.12 -15.29 -54.62
N THR A 827 -15.13 -15.60 -53.79
CA THR A 827 -16.34 -16.40 -54.09
C THR A 827 -16.30 -17.90 -54.22
N GLY A 828 -17.13 -18.54 -53.39
CA GLY A 828 -18.18 -19.44 -53.87
C GLY A 828 -18.07 -20.92 -53.63
N SER A 829 -18.82 -21.38 -52.69
CA SER A 829 -19.81 -22.48 -52.73
C SER A 829 -19.47 -23.90 -53.19
N THR A 830 -19.81 -24.79 -52.27
CA THR A 830 -20.47 -26.13 -52.46
C THR A 830 -19.76 -27.24 -53.20
N GLY A 831 -19.80 -28.43 -52.55
CA GLY A 831 -20.21 -29.68 -53.22
C GLY A 831 -19.24 -30.85 -53.15
N SER A 832 -19.45 -31.72 -52.23
CA SER A 832 -19.65 -33.17 -52.34
C SER A 832 -18.78 -34.05 -53.22
N THR A 833 -18.30 -35.13 -52.62
CA THR A 833 -18.20 -36.54 -52.96
C THR A 833 -17.14 -37.08 -53.94
N THR A 834 -16.56 -38.16 -53.40
CA THR A 834 -16.14 -39.44 -53.96
C THR A 834 -14.79 -39.60 -54.62
N GLY A 835 -14.04 -40.43 -54.00
CA GLY A 835 -13.59 -41.70 -54.71
C GLY A 835 -12.12 -41.89 -54.99
N SER A 836 -11.52 -42.76 -54.27
CA SER A 836 -10.73 -43.90 -54.66
C SER A 836 -9.25 -43.77 -55.07
N THR A 837 -8.53 -44.66 -54.42
CA THR A 837 -7.40 -45.55 -54.78
C THR A 837 -5.97 -45.04 -54.60
N SER A 838 -5.36 -45.67 -53.61
CA SER A 838 -4.07 -46.38 -53.49
C SER A 838 -2.82 -45.74 -54.02
N GLU A 839 -1.89 -45.54 -53.08
CA GLU A 839 -0.63 -46.26 -53.17
C GLU A 839 0.06 -46.26 -51.77
N LYS A 840 0.79 -47.30 -51.55
CA LYS A 840 1.28 -47.80 -50.28
C LYS A 840 2.73 -47.35 -50.14
N ASP A 841 3.00 -46.51 -49.17
CA ASP A 841 4.36 -46.38 -48.68
C ASP A 841 4.40 -46.62 -47.17
N THR A 842 5.28 -47.54 -46.79
CA THR A 842 5.56 -48.02 -45.46
C THR A 842 6.26 -46.95 -44.65
N GLU A 843 5.52 -46.31 -43.71
CA GLU A 843 6.14 -45.52 -42.64
C GLU A 843 6.36 -46.40 -41.41
N THR A 844 7.60 -46.35 -40.94
CA THR A 844 8.04 -46.86 -39.63
C THR A 844 7.25 -46.14 -38.54
N PRO A 845 6.83 -46.78 -37.43
CA PRO A 845 6.06 -46.14 -36.39
C PRO A 845 6.85 -45.03 -35.73
N SER A 846 6.38 -43.81 -35.79
CA SER A 846 6.90 -42.69 -35.01
C SER A 846 6.70 -42.96 -33.51
N GLU A 847 7.79 -42.81 -32.75
CA GLU A 847 7.80 -42.88 -31.29
C GLU A 847 6.76 -41.87 -30.73
N PRO A 848 5.94 -42.23 -29.70
CA PRO A 848 4.98 -41.33 -29.11
C PRO A 848 5.69 -40.09 -28.55
N PRO A 849 5.04 -38.92 -28.55
CA PRO A 849 5.67 -37.67 -28.08
C PRO A 849 6.14 -37.84 -26.62
N ALA A 850 7.34 -37.37 -26.33
CA ALA A 850 7.97 -37.47 -25.00
C ALA A 850 7.11 -36.77 -23.97
N VAL A 851 6.77 -37.45 -22.87
CA VAL A 851 6.07 -36.89 -21.73
C VAL A 851 6.98 -35.87 -21.04
N LYS A 852 6.51 -34.65 -20.92
CA LYS A 852 7.26 -33.52 -20.27
C LYS A 852 6.98 -33.44 -18.78
N VAL A 853 7.97 -32.99 -18.01
CA VAL A 853 7.80 -32.66 -16.59
C VAL A 853 6.79 -31.53 -16.44
N THR A 854 5.79 -31.73 -15.58
CA THR A 854 4.76 -30.73 -15.25
C THR A 854 4.87 -30.20 -13.82
N GLY A 855 5.67 -30.86 -12.96
CA GLY A 855 5.90 -30.41 -11.60
C GLY A 855 7.06 -31.11 -10.91
N ILE A 856 7.62 -30.46 -9.90
CA ILE A 856 8.61 -31.02 -8.97
C ILE A 856 8.16 -30.68 -7.56
N SER A 857 8.17 -31.67 -6.67
CA SER A 857 7.90 -31.49 -5.25
C SER A 857 9.04 -32.05 -4.41
N PHE A 858 9.19 -31.54 -3.21
CA PHE A 858 10.23 -31.98 -2.26
C PHE A 858 9.59 -32.56 -1.00
N ASP A 859 10.26 -33.56 -0.41
CA ASP A 859 9.83 -34.18 0.85
C ASP A 859 10.07 -33.26 2.05
N LYS A 860 10.97 -32.26 1.90
CA LYS A 860 11.27 -31.23 2.90
C LYS A 860 11.42 -29.88 2.23
N THR A 861 10.71 -28.87 2.74
CA THR A 861 10.82 -27.46 2.29
C THR A 861 11.70 -26.62 3.20
N TYR A 862 12.08 -27.17 4.35
CA TYR A 862 12.90 -26.50 5.36
C TYR A 862 13.78 -27.52 6.11
N ILE A 863 15.05 -27.18 6.31
CA ILE A 863 16.02 -27.99 7.07
C ILE A 863 16.86 -27.04 7.92
N THR A 864 17.12 -27.43 9.19
CA THR A 864 18.10 -26.77 10.06
C THR A 864 19.23 -27.74 10.33
N LEU A 865 20.45 -27.32 10.04
CA LEU A 865 21.67 -28.10 10.29
C LEU A 865 22.68 -27.29 11.12
N ASN A 866 23.39 -27.95 12.02
CA ASN A 866 24.57 -27.37 12.66
C ASN A 866 25.80 -27.52 11.73
N VAL A 867 26.82 -26.73 11.97
CA VAL A 867 28.07 -26.85 11.21
C VAL A 867 28.68 -28.26 11.38
N GLY A 868 28.79 -28.96 10.25
CA GLY A 868 29.29 -30.34 10.20
C GLY A 868 28.20 -31.42 10.07
N ASP A 869 26.94 -31.05 10.20
CA ASP A 869 25.81 -31.96 9.94
C ASP A 869 25.50 -32.09 8.45
N SER A 870 24.78 -33.14 8.05
CA SER A 870 24.28 -33.31 6.70
C SER A 870 22.87 -33.90 6.72
N ASP A 871 22.04 -33.51 5.74
CA ASP A 871 20.69 -34.08 5.52
C ASP A 871 20.45 -34.27 4.00
N GLU A 872 19.38 -34.95 3.65
CA GLU A 872 19.02 -35.20 2.25
C GLU A 872 17.60 -34.73 1.97
N ILE A 873 17.41 -34.01 0.85
CA ILE A 873 16.13 -33.63 0.29
C ILE A 873 15.82 -34.54 -0.90
N LYS A 874 14.64 -35.17 -0.90
CA LYS A 874 14.17 -35.97 -2.02
C LYS A 874 13.21 -35.18 -2.89
N ALA A 875 13.50 -35.14 -4.19
CA ALA A 875 12.62 -34.53 -5.16
C ALA A 875 11.76 -35.62 -5.83
N THR A 876 10.47 -35.31 -6.01
CA THR A 876 9.53 -36.13 -6.78
C THR A 876 9.12 -35.36 -8.03
N ILE A 877 9.29 -35.98 -9.20
CA ILE A 877 8.96 -35.41 -10.51
C ILE A 877 7.59 -35.91 -10.94
N THR A 878 6.78 -35.03 -11.46
CA THR A 878 5.44 -35.33 -11.96
C THR A 878 5.35 -34.93 -13.45
N PRO A 879 4.78 -35.77 -14.32
CA PRO A 879 4.39 -37.15 -14.04
C PRO A 879 5.60 -38.10 -13.91
N ALA A 880 5.43 -39.23 -13.28
CA ALA A 880 6.52 -40.16 -12.95
C ALA A 880 7.17 -40.84 -14.21
N ASP A 881 6.48 -40.79 -15.35
CA ASP A 881 6.91 -41.30 -16.63
C ASP A 881 7.52 -40.21 -17.55
N ALA A 882 7.85 -39.05 -17.01
CA ALA A 882 8.54 -38.00 -17.75
C ALA A 882 9.89 -38.50 -18.30
N LYS A 883 10.19 -38.16 -19.55
CA LYS A 883 11.36 -38.72 -20.28
C LYS A 883 12.68 -38.12 -19.80
N ASP A 884 12.68 -36.86 -19.35
CA ASP A 884 13.86 -36.20 -18.75
C ASP A 884 13.54 -35.87 -17.26
N THR A 885 14.20 -36.61 -16.38
CA THR A 885 14.07 -36.46 -14.92
C THR A 885 15.36 -35.91 -14.30
N SER A 886 16.25 -35.33 -15.10
CA SER A 886 17.51 -34.76 -14.60
C SER A 886 17.27 -33.52 -13.74
N LEU A 887 17.90 -33.47 -12.58
CA LEU A 887 17.82 -32.36 -11.64
C LEU A 887 19.17 -31.71 -11.45
N VAL A 888 19.19 -30.37 -11.50
CA VAL A 888 20.38 -29.59 -11.16
C VAL A 888 20.16 -28.98 -9.78
N TRP A 889 21.04 -29.33 -8.85
CA TRP A 889 21.03 -28.81 -7.48
C TRP A 889 22.06 -27.70 -7.32
N SER A 890 21.67 -26.61 -6.67
CA SER A 890 22.59 -25.50 -6.39
C SER A 890 22.29 -24.86 -5.03
N SER A 891 23.33 -24.32 -4.40
CA SER A 891 23.22 -23.50 -3.20
C SER A 891 23.44 -22.03 -3.56
N SER A 892 22.62 -21.13 -3.02
CA SER A 892 22.80 -19.67 -3.16
C SER A 892 24.01 -19.15 -2.39
N ASP A 893 24.44 -19.86 -1.33
CA ASP A 893 25.65 -19.54 -0.57
C ASP A 893 26.53 -20.80 -0.43
N LYS A 894 27.36 -21.03 -1.42
CA LYS A 894 28.26 -22.18 -1.48
C LYS A 894 29.39 -22.16 -0.43
N ALA A 895 29.60 -21.03 0.24
CA ALA A 895 30.55 -20.91 1.32
C ALA A 895 30.02 -21.44 2.65
N LYS A 896 28.71 -21.54 2.78
CA LYS A 896 28.00 -22.00 3.98
C LYS A 896 27.37 -23.38 3.80
N VAL A 897 26.83 -23.66 2.61
CA VAL A 897 26.09 -24.89 2.36
C VAL A 897 26.47 -25.44 0.99
N SER A 898 26.88 -26.70 0.93
CA SER A 898 27.01 -27.44 -0.32
C SER A 898 25.82 -28.35 -0.56
N VAL A 899 25.44 -28.52 -1.83
CA VAL A 899 24.38 -29.45 -2.21
C VAL A 899 24.82 -30.28 -3.41
N GLN A 900 24.68 -31.60 -3.33
CA GLN A 900 24.96 -32.50 -4.41
C GLN A 900 23.94 -33.64 -4.43
N ASN A 901 23.18 -33.78 -5.51
CA ASN A 901 22.15 -34.81 -5.69
C ASN A 901 21.17 -34.89 -4.50
N GLY A 902 20.72 -33.73 -3.99
CA GLY A 902 19.82 -33.63 -2.84
C GLY A 902 20.46 -33.72 -1.47
N LYS A 903 21.73 -34.14 -1.37
CA LYS A 903 22.47 -34.14 -0.11
C LYS A 903 23.02 -32.76 0.19
N ILE A 904 22.67 -32.24 1.36
CA ILE A 904 23.07 -30.93 1.88
C ILE A 904 24.12 -31.16 2.98
N THR A 905 25.18 -30.40 2.92
CA THR A 905 26.27 -30.47 3.91
C THR A 905 26.73 -29.06 4.26
#